data_3670d33095aeaebc72d5a20c8f441e40
#
_entry.id   3670d33095aeaebc72d5a20c8f441e40
#
_cell.length_a   1.000
_cell.length_b   1.000
_cell.length_c   1.000
_cell.angle_alpha   90.00
_cell.angle_beta   90.00
_cell.angle_gamma   90.00
#
_symmetry.space_group_name_H-M   'P 1'
#
loop_
_entity.id
_entity.type
_entity.pdbx_description
1 polymer ?
#
loop_
_entity_poly.entity_id
_entity_poly.type
_entity_poly.pdbx_seq_one_letter_code
_entity_poly.pdbx_strand_id
1 'polypeptide(L)'
;MKSQTALAFTALCLATVALPSIAAAQTADAGADTGLGEIVVTAERRAENLTDVPVSVGVVSGDNLRQFTGGGDDTLLSLAGRVPSLYVESTTGRIFPRFYIRGLGNVDFYLGASQPVSIIQDDVVLEHVVLKSNPVYDVAQVEVLRGPQGSLFGRNTTAGIVKFDTIRPTMDLQGRASLSYGTYNSVNLDAGVGGPIVADKVAVRLSVLAQHREDYVDNTYTGPSLDGTVSPAKNTMGGFDDLNARLQVLVTPTEDLSLLLSGHVRDYDGTSTLFLRGALTKGSNESTAPRDRVAFDEAQNNPQAYKTQGASARLAWNFGDVELTSITAYEHTAGYSRGDTDGGAAVNFPVGGLPNGYGQSQGQIRDLDQWTQELRLASTGDGPFKWQVGGYYFDSRDITDFYQRRYFLTAPFSATNAQTNNPENWVRLHNVNTSWALFGQASYEIGDRLTITGGVRYTEDKKRTQLIKVASTGSTVNFPATASRDVSLTGKEPSWDLSALYKLSDEASVYARVARGFRGPTIQGRSAVFGSAFTTANSETITSGEVGFKSQLLDNRLRFNASAFYWRVNDIQLNGNDSDGNGVLFNADKADAYGAEAEIEFLPIDNLSLSLGGSLLHTKIKDSRVYAQVCALNGVVVCTVEDPTITRPVFGAPTVFASIDGNPLPNAPKWNLNFAARYDIPVGNSGSFFIATDWNAQGYTNFVLYKTKEFYSKNNFEGGLKIGITGADKSWEFAAFARNITNEKNLKGVIENYMAAVYNEPRIFGVSFSGKIR
;
A
#
# COMPACT_ATOMS: atom_id res chain seq x y z
N MET A 1 -20.99 -14.94 15.50
CA MET A 1 -19.58 -15.19 15.80
C MET A 1 -18.86 -13.99 16.41
N LYS A 2 -19.42 -12.76 16.38
CA LYS A 2 -18.84 -11.53 16.98
C LYS A 2 -18.74 -11.53 18.54
N SER A 3 -19.44 -12.40 19.27
CA SER A 3 -19.46 -12.33 20.75
C SER A 3 -18.32 -13.07 21.48
N GLN A 4 -17.55 -13.90 20.79
CA GLN A 4 -16.44 -14.66 21.43
C GLN A 4 -15.10 -13.93 21.36
N THR A 5 -14.90 -13.04 20.38
CA THR A 5 -13.67 -12.26 20.24
C THR A 5 -13.59 -11.11 21.26
N ALA A 6 -14.71 -10.51 21.61
CA ALA A 6 -14.76 -9.46 22.65
C ALA A 6 -14.40 -9.98 24.05
N LEU A 7 -14.74 -11.22 24.36
CA LEU A 7 -14.36 -11.85 25.66
C LEU A 7 -12.87 -12.19 25.74
N ALA A 8 -12.22 -12.51 24.62
CA ALA A 8 -10.78 -12.75 24.58
C ALA A 8 -9.97 -11.46 24.79
N PHE A 9 -10.49 -10.32 24.31
CA PHE A 9 -9.87 -9.00 24.51
C PHE A 9 -9.88 -8.55 25.98
N THR A 10 -10.97 -8.80 26.68
CA THR A 10 -11.11 -8.44 28.10
C THR A 10 -10.22 -9.28 29.01
N ALA A 11 -9.91 -10.53 28.63
CA ALA A 11 -9.03 -11.41 29.40
C ALA A 11 -7.54 -11.06 29.25
N LEU A 12 -7.11 -10.49 28.13
CA LEU A 12 -5.72 -10.12 27.89
C LEU A 12 -5.30 -8.83 28.61
N CYS A 13 -6.25 -7.95 28.91
CA CYS A 13 -5.97 -6.70 29.65
C CYS A 13 -5.80 -6.87 31.17
N LEU A 14 -6.06 -8.05 31.73
CA LEU A 14 -6.01 -8.29 33.17
C LEU A 14 -4.78 -9.08 33.65
N ALA A 15 -3.82 -9.39 32.77
CA ALA A 15 -2.54 -9.94 33.16
C ALA A 15 -1.66 -8.84 33.78
N THR A 16 -1.79 -8.63 35.09
CA THR A 16 -0.87 -7.79 35.87
C THR A 16 0.51 -8.41 35.85
N VAL A 17 1.40 -7.84 35.05
CA VAL A 17 2.83 -8.17 35.08
C VAL A 17 3.41 -7.58 36.36
N ALA A 18 3.70 -8.44 37.33
CA ALA A 18 4.53 -8.07 38.46
C ALA A 18 5.95 -7.82 37.97
N LEU A 19 6.36 -6.57 37.89
CA LEU A 19 7.72 -6.17 37.54
C LEU A 19 8.66 -6.47 38.71
N PRO A 20 9.76 -7.23 38.50
CA PRO A 20 10.82 -7.33 39.50
C PRO A 20 11.54 -5.96 39.59
N SER A 21 11.85 -5.55 40.82
CA SER A 21 12.64 -4.35 41.06
C SER A 21 14.05 -4.49 40.49
N ILE A 22 14.37 -3.73 39.47
CA ILE A 22 15.69 -3.70 38.84
C ILE A 22 16.57 -2.70 39.59
N ALA A 23 17.71 -3.18 40.06
CA ALA A 23 18.78 -2.37 40.63
C ALA A 23 19.35 -1.44 39.54
N ALA A 24 19.49 -0.15 39.88
CA ALA A 24 20.05 0.87 39.00
C ALA A 24 21.49 0.55 38.62
N ALA A 25 21.75 0.26 37.35
CA ALA A 25 23.07 0.31 36.76
C ALA A 25 23.41 1.77 36.42
N GLN A 26 24.58 2.21 36.83
CA GLN A 26 25.08 3.56 36.62
C GLN A 26 25.26 3.85 35.13
N THR A 27 24.67 4.95 34.69
CA THR A 27 24.77 5.49 33.31
C THR A 27 26.18 6.01 33.06
N ALA A 28 26.81 5.50 32.00
CA ALA A 28 27.89 6.23 31.32
C ALA A 28 27.31 7.47 30.64
N ASP A 29 27.92 8.61 30.86
CA ASP A 29 27.60 9.92 30.32
C ASP A 29 27.72 9.88 28.77
N ALA A 30 26.64 9.63 28.07
CA ALA A 30 26.57 9.89 26.63
C ALA A 30 26.28 11.40 26.49
N GLY A 31 27.27 12.16 26.03
CA GLY A 31 27.09 13.55 25.65
C GLY A 31 25.86 13.67 24.75
N ALA A 32 24.94 14.56 25.11
CA ALA A 32 23.71 14.78 24.36
C ALA A 32 24.08 15.24 22.94
N ASP A 33 24.00 14.34 21.97
CA ASP A 33 24.03 14.68 20.55
C ASP A 33 22.75 15.48 20.27
N THR A 34 22.88 16.79 20.11
CA THR A 34 21.76 17.74 19.93
C THR A 34 21.31 17.80 18.46
N GLY A 35 21.85 16.95 17.59
CA GLY A 35 21.61 16.91 16.14
C GLY A 35 20.56 15.87 15.69
N LEU A 36 20.25 15.90 14.43
CA LEU A 36 19.54 14.82 13.71
C LEU A 36 20.50 13.63 13.61
N GLY A 37 20.11 12.47 14.09
CA GLY A 37 20.91 11.25 13.97
C GLY A 37 21.17 10.87 12.50
N GLU A 38 22.25 10.14 12.25
CA GLU A 38 22.46 9.54 10.93
C GLU A 38 21.33 8.63 10.54
N ILE A 39 20.92 8.69 9.26
CA ILE A 39 19.95 7.75 8.70
C ILE A 39 20.72 6.72 7.88
N VAL A 40 20.69 5.47 8.35
CA VAL A 40 21.20 4.33 7.60
C VAL A 40 20.05 3.72 6.82
N VAL A 41 20.24 3.52 5.52
CA VAL A 41 19.27 2.91 4.60
C VAL A 41 19.84 1.63 4.00
N THR A 42 18.95 0.79 3.50
CA THR A 42 19.31 -0.48 2.87
C THR A 42 18.87 -0.52 1.40
N ALA A 43 18.81 0.64 0.78
CA ALA A 43 18.36 0.87 -0.59
C ALA A 43 19.18 0.13 -1.66
N GLU A 44 20.45 -0.14 -1.40
CA GLU A 44 21.33 -0.93 -2.28
C GLU A 44 21.62 -2.35 -1.73
N ARG A 45 20.72 -2.90 -0.90
CA ARG A 45 20.91 -4.20 -0.23
C ARG A 45 22.12 -4.23 0.72
N ARG A 46 22.64 -3.08 1.09
CA ARG A 46 23.70 -2.84 2.08
C ARG A 46 23.27 -1.73 3.02
N ALA A 47 23.76 -1.76 4.24
CA ALA A 47 23.57 -0.66 5.18
C ALA A 47 24.52 0.48 4.83
N GLU A 48 23.99 1.61 4.39
CA GLU A 48 24.75 2.77 3.94
C GLU A 48 24.12 4.05 4.47
N ASN A 49 24.91 5.10 4.65
CA ASN A 49 24.38 6.40 5.03
C ASN A 49 23.50 6.95 3.89
N LEU A 50 22.38 7.57 4.23
CA LEU A 50 21.44 8.15 3.25
C LEU A 50 22.14 9.11 2.27
N THR A 51 23.16 9.88 2.71
CA THR A 51 23.91 10.81 1.87
C THR A 51 24.79 10.13 0.82
N ASP A 52 25.12 8.86 1.03
CA ASP A 52 26.03 8.09 0.16
C ASP A 52 25.30 7.22 -0.86
N VAL A 53 23.96 7.21 -0.84
CA VAL A 53 23.14 6.39 -1.75
C VAL A 53 22.65 7.21 -2.94
N PRO A 54 22.96 6.83 -4.21
CA PRO A 54 22.62 7.62 -5.41
C PRO A 54 21.19 7.37 -5.91
N VAL A 55 20.21 7.38 -5.00
CA VAL A 55 18.78 7.23 -5.31
C VAL A 55 17.93 8.07 -4.36
N SER A 56 16.78 8.55 -4.83
CA SER A 56 15.79 9.24 -3.99
C SER A 56 15.15 8.26 -3.02
N VAL A 57 15.38 8.43 -1.72
CA VAL A 57 14.83 7.61 -0.62
C VAL A 57 14.16 8.51 0.39
N GLY A 58 12.87 8.27 0.65
CA GLY A 58 12.18 8.84 1.82
C GLY A 58 12.23 7.84 2.96
N VAL A 59 12.53 8.30 4.17
CA VAL A 59 12.65 7.44 5.36
C VAL A 59 11.72 7.92 6.45
N VAL A 60 10.95 7.00 7.02
CA VAL A 60 10.10 7.24 8.19
C VAL A 60 10.53 6.29 9.29
N SER A 61 11.10 6.84 10.38
CA SER A 61 11.47 6.00 11.54
C SER A 61 10.23 5.41 12.22
N GLY A 62 10.37 4.27 12.88
CA GLY A 62 9.28 3.66 13.63
C GLY A 62 8.72 4.58 14.73
N ASP A 63 9.54 5.46 15.30
CA ASP A 63 9.10 6.46 16.27
C ASP A 63 8.22 7.54 15.61
N ASN A 64 8.61 8.05 14.45
CA ASN A 64 7.82 9.01 13.68
C ASN A 64 6.51 8.39 13.18
N LEU A 65 6.56 7.13 12.72
CA LEU A 65 5.36 6.40 12.29
C LEU A 65 4.28 6.39 13.39
N ARG A 66 4.65 6.10 14.63
CA ARG A 66 3.72 6.07 15.77
C ARG A 66 3.10 7.42 16.14
N GLN A 67 3.68 8.52 15.71
CA GLN A 67 3.07 9.85 15.99
C GLN A 67 1.73 10.02 15.27
N PHE A 68 1.57 9.42 14.10
CA PHE A 68 0.37 9.57 13.29
C PHE A 68 -0.48 8.30 13.11
N THR A 69 -0.07 7.14 13.65
CA THR A 69 -0.86 5.90 13.60
C THR A 69 -1.82 5.73 14.78
N GLY A 70 -1.89 6.68 15.69
CA GLY A 70 -2.86 6.69 16.79
C GLY A 70 -4.30 6.55 16.29
N GLY A 71 -5.08 5.67 16.94
CA GLY A 71 -6.48 5.40 16.57
C GLY A 71 -6.68 4.21 15.62
N GLY A 72 -5.62 3.44 15.33
CA GLY A 72 -5.72 2.16 14.62
C GLY A 72 -5.45 2.23 13.12
N ASP A 73 -4.49 3.05 12.68
CA ASP A 73 -4.05 3.10 11.28
C ASP A 73 -2.59 2.66 11.14
N ASP A 74 -2.24 1.48 11.69
CA ASP A 74 -0.90 0.88 11.56
C ASP A 74 -0.74 0.10 10.25
N THR A 75 -1.29 0.62 9.17
CA THR A 75 -1.11 0.09 7.81
C THR A 75 -0.23 1.02 6.98
N LEU A 76 0.28 0.52 5.87
CA LEU A 76 0.99 1.36 4.89
C LEU A 76 0.11 2.47 4.29
N LEU A 77 -1.22 2.40 4.46
CA LEU A 77 -2.15 3.47 4.06
C LEU A 77 -1.86 4.78 4.78
N SER A 78 -1.38 4.71 6.02
CA SER A 78 -1.01 5.88 6.83
C SER A 78 0.13 6.71 6.23
N LEU A 79 0.93 6.12 5.34
CA LEU A 79 2.01 6.82 4.64
C LEU A 79 1.52 7.68 3.48
N ALA A 80 0.24 7.53 3.07
CA ALA A 80 -0.32 8.27 1.95
C ALA A 80 -0.18 9.79 2.15
N GLY A 81 0.55 10.44 1.24
CA GLY A 81 0.82 11.88 1.27
C GLY A 81 1.76 12.36 2.38
N ARG A 82 2.29 11.48 3.25
CA ARG A 82 3.30 11.82 4.27
C ARG A 82 4.73 11.64 3.78
N VAL A 83 4.91 10.89 2.69
CA VAL A 83 6.17 10.79 1.97
C VAL A 83 5.95 11.41 0.59
N PRO A 84 6.79 12.36 0.14
CA PRO A 84 6.67 12.98 -1.18
C PRO A 84 6.55 11.96 -2.31
N SER A 85 5.66 12.22 -3.27
CA SER A 85 5.37 11.35 -4.42
C SER A 85 4.80 9.96 -4.12
N LEU A 86 4.56 9.61 -2.86
CA LEU A 86 3.86 8.38 -2.48
C LEU A 86 2.36 8.68 -2.31
N TYR A 87 1.53 8.01 -3.09
CA TYR A 87 0.08 7.98 -2.92
C TYR A 87 -0.36 6.54 -2.66
N VAL A 88 -1.22 6.34 -1.69
CA VAL A 88 -1.78 5.02 -1.36
C VAL A 88 -3.29 5.18 -1.25
N GLU A 89 -4.02 4.27 -1.83
CA GLU A 89 -5.47 4.24 -1.75
C GLU A 89 -5.98 2.83 -1.43
N SER A 90 -7.19 2.75 -0.91
CA SER A 90 -7.83 1.51 -0.51
C SER A 90 -9.32 1.49 -0.91
N THR A 91 -9.60 1.94 -2.14
CA THR A 91 -10.98 1.96 -2.67
C THR A 91 -11.67 0.60 -2.68
N THR A 92 -10.94 -0.49 -2.49
CA THR A 92 -11.48 -1.86 -2.38
C THR A 92 -11.36 -2.44 -0.97
N GLY A 93 -11.18 -1.59 0.06
CA GLY A 93 -11.07 -1.97 1.47
C GLY A 93 -9.62 -2.13 1.94
N ARG A 94 -9.42 -2.21 3.27
CA ARG A 94 -8.09 -2.18 3.91
C ARG A 94 -7.13 -3.28 3.45
N ILE A 95 -7.66 -4.42 2.99
CA ILE A 95 -6.88 -5.60 2.57
C ILE A 95 -6.37 -5.50 1.13
N PHE A 96 -6.82 -4.52 0.36
CA PHE A 96 -6.42 -4.37 -1.04
C PHE A 96 -5.80 -2.99 -1.33
N PRO A 97 -4.72 -2.60 -0.62
CA PRO A 97 -4.08 -1.32 -0.86
C PRO A 97 -3.43 -1.28 -2.23
N ARG A 98 -3.49 -0.12 -2.88
CA ARG A 98 -2.81 0.16 -4.14
C ARG A 98 -1.86 1.33 -3.95
N PHE A 99 -0.63 1.13 -4.40
CA PHE A 99 0.47 2.06 -4.20
C PHE A 99 0.83 2.73 -5.52
N TYR A 100 1.12 4.01 -5.44
CA TYR A 100 1.55 4.85 -6.57
C TYR A 100 2.78 5.65 -6.13
N ILE A 101 3.85 5.57 -6.90
CA ILE A 101 5.05 6.39 -6.69
C ILE A 101 5.31 7.18 -7.98
N ARG A 102 5.49 8.50 -7.85
CA ARG A 102 5.64 9.39 -9.00
C ARG A 102 4.54 9.23 -10.05
N GLY A 103 3.31 8.99 -9.59
CA GLY A 103 2.12 8.82 -10.41
C GLY A 103 1.98 7.47 -11.11
N LEU A 104 2.96 6.59 -11.05
CA LEU A 104 2.86 5.24 -11.61
C LEU A 104 2.38 4.28 -10.53
N GLY A 105 1.29 3.58 -10.79
CA GLY A 105 0.65 2.65 -9.86
C GLY A 105 -0.25 1.65 -10.56
N ASN A 106 -0.95 0.84 -9.78
CA ASN A 106 -1.86 -0.16 -10.31
C ASN A 106 -3.30 0.34 -10.30
N VAL A 107 -3.89 0.49 -11.46
CA VAL A 107 -5.30 0.88 -11.64
C VAL A 107 -6.23 -0.34 -11.84
N ASP A 108 -5.68 -1.56 -11.89
CA ASP A 108 -6.46 -2.78 -12.06
C ASP A 108 -6.99 -3.30 -10.71
N PHE A 109 -8.29 -3.62 -10.67
CA PHE A 109 -8.97 -4.22 -9.50
C PHE A 109 -8.78 -5.73 -9.40
N TYR A 110 -8.13 -6.34 -10.36
CA TYR A 110 -7.89 -7.77 -10.37
C TYR A 110 -6.84 -8.16 -9.33
N LEU A 111 -7.15 -9.16 -8.49
CA LEU A 111 -6.29 -9.58 -7.38
C LEU A 111 -4.93 -10.14 -7.84
N GLY A 112 -4.88 -10.81 -9.00
CA GLY A 112 -3.66 -11.36 -9.61
C GLY A 112 -2.86 -10.38 -10.48
N ALA A 113 -3.24 -9.09 -10.55
CA ALA A 113 -2.54 -8.12 -11.37
C ALA A 113 -1.11 -7.84 -10.85
N SER A 114 -0.14 -7.78 -11.76
CA SER A 114 1.18 -7.24 -11.45
C SER A 114 1.08 -5.78 -11.02
N GLN A 115 1.84 -5.38 -10.02
CA GLN A 115 1.82 -4.01 -9.50
C GLN A 115 3.18 -3.34 -9.69
N PRO A 116 3.26 -2.05 -10.09
CA PRO A 116 4.52 -1.37 -10.37
C PRO A 116 5.27 -0.92 -9.10
N VAL A 117 4.64 -0.99 -7.93
CA VAL A 117 5.28 -0.77 -6.62
C VAL A 117 5.41 -2.09 -5.89
N SER A 118 6.62 -2.45 -5.51
CA SER A 118 6.88 -3.62 -4.67
C SER A 118 6.83 -3.26 -3.20
N ILE A 119 6.26 -4.14 -2.38
CA ILE A 119 6.30 -4.06 -0.92
C ILE A 119 7.27 -5.13 -0.42
N ILE A 120 8.20 -4.74 0.43
CA ILE A 120 9.25 -5.62 0.95
C ILE A 120 9.26 -5.53 2.48
N GLN A 121 9.11 -6.67 3.14
CA GLN A 121 9.22 -6.79 4.59
C GLN A 121 10.44 -7.64 4.95
N ASP A 122 11.39 -7.08 5.71
CA ASP A 122 12.59 -7.81 6.15
C ASP A 122 13.30 -8.56 5.01
N ASP A 123 13.48 -7.89 3.86
CA ASP A 123 14.02 -8.43 2.60
C ASP A 123 13.11 -9.42 1.83
N VAL A 124 11.93 -9.77 2.33
CA VAL A 124 10.94 -10.63 1.66
C VAL A 124 10.00 -9.80 0.79
N VAL A 125 9.90 -10.12 -0.49
CA VAL A 125 8.95 -9.47 -1.42
C VAL A 125 7.54 -10.01 -1.16
N LEU A 126 6.59 -9.12 -0.90
CA LEU A 126 5.17 -9.41 -0.77
C LEU A 126 4.49 -9.06 -2.10
N GLU A 127 4.25 -10.05 -2.96
CA GLU A 127 3.81 -9.80 -4.33
C GLU A 127 2.30 -9.60 -4.44
N HIS A 128 1.51 -10.51 -3.86
CA HIS A 128 0.05 -10.46 -3.97
C HIS A 128 -0.53 -9.29 -3.19
N VAL A 129 -1.58 -8.65 -3.74
CA VAL A 129 -2.18 -7.44 -3.14
C VAL A 129 -2.61 -7.61 -1.69
N VAL A 130 -3.10 -8.80 -1.30
CA VAL A 130 -3.48 -9.09 0.09
C VAL A 130 -2.27 -9.10 1.01
N LEU A 131 -1.16 -9.68 0.60
CA LEU A 131 0.09 -9.69 1.38
C LEU A 131 0.63 -8.27 1.57
N LYS A 132 0.42 -7.37 0.59
CA LYS A 132 0.81 -5.95 0.68
C LYS A 132 0.03 -5.15 1.72
N SER A 133 -1.04 -5.72 2.27
CA SER A 133 -1.83 -5.11 3.35
C SER A 133 -1.32 -5.43 4.74
N ASN A 134 -0.22 -6.18 4.87
CA ASN A 134 0.35 -6.49 6.18
C ASN A 134 0.59 -5.20 6.97
N PRO A 135 0.17 -5.14 8.25
CA PRO A 135 0.35 -3.95 9.06
C PRO A 135 1.81 -3.73 9.41
N VAL A 136 2.14 -2.48 9.68
CA VAL A 136 3.49 -2.00 9.98
C VAL A 136 3.58 -1.76 11.50
N TYR A 137 3.97 -2.79 12.24
CA TYR A 137 4.09 -2.76 13.70
C TYR A 137 5.45 -3.27 14.16
N ASP A 138 5.90 -2.75 15.28
CA ASP A 138 7.21 -3.04 15.87
C ASP A 138 8.32 -2.94 14.82
N VAL A 139 8.33 -1.81 14.08
CA VAL A 139 9.29 -1.54 13.00
C VAL A 139 10.37 -0.57 13.42
N ALA A 140 11.56 -0.77 12.86
CA ALA A 140 12.68 0.15 12.99
C ALA A 140 12.49 1.37 12.07
N GLN A 141 12.17 1.12 10.79
CA GLN A 141 11.95 2.18 9.79
C GLN A 141 11.16 1.66 8.58
N VAL A 142 10.63 2.61 7.82
CA VAL A 142 10.06 2.42 6.49
C VAL A 142 10.88 3.23 5.50
N GLU A 143 11.34 2.61 4.44
CA GLU A 143 12.06 3.23 3.33
C GLU A 143 11.18 3.25 2.09
N VAL A 144 11.06 4.40 1.42
CA VAL A 144 10.36 4.56 0.15
C VAL A 144 11.39 4.90 -0.92
N LEU A 145 11.78 3.91 -1.73
CA LEU A 145 12.70 4.08 -2.85
C LEU A 145 11.91 4.50 -4.08
N ARG A 146 12.19 5.67 -4.62
CA ARG A 146 11.46 6.27 -5.73
C ARG A 146 12.14 6.00 -7.06
N GLY A 147 11.34 5.72 -8.09
CA GLY A 147 11.84 5.36 -9.43
C GLY A 147 12.25 3.89 -9.57
N PRO A 148 12.64 3.45 -10.77
CA PRO A 148 12.88 2.04 -11.06
C PRO A 148 14.00 1.42 -10.23
N GLN A 149 13.72 0.26 -9.63
CA GLN A 149 14.66 -0.51 -8.79
C GLN A 149 14.93 -1.91 -9.36
N GLY A 150 14.80 -2.06 -10.69
CA GLY A 150 14.80 -3.36 -11.34
C GLY A 150 16.12 -4.12 -11.30
N SER A 151 17.26 -3.47 -11.19
CA SER A 151 18.60 -4.10 -11.18
C SER A 151 18.84 -4.96 -9.94
N LEU A 152 18.44 -4.52 -8.76
CA LEU A 152 18.64 -5.25 -7.51
C LEU A 152 17.37 -5.95 -7.03
N PHE A 153 16.20 -5.28 -7.12
CA PHE A 153 14.96 -5.79 -6.55
C PHE A 153 14.07 -6.51 -7.58
N GLY A 154 14.34 -6.30 -8.86
CA GLY A 154 13.76 -7.09 -9.94
C GLY A 154 12.45 -6.54 -10.49
N ARG A 155 11.60 -7.45 -10.98
CA ARG A 155 10.33 -7.12 -11.63
C ARG A 155 9.36 -6.41 -10.68
N ASN A 156 8.40 -5.70 -11.28
CA ASN A 156 7.32 -5.05 -10.53
C ASN A 156 7.79 -3.94 -9.56
N THR A 157 8.93 -3.32 -9.89
CA THR A 157 9.53 -2.19 -9.17
C THR A 157 9.70 -0.98 -10.10
N THR A 158 8.85 -0.86 -11.13
CA THR A 158 8.95 0.21 -12.12
C THR A 158 8.68 1.58 -11.53
N ALA A 159 7.77 1.67 -10.58
CA ALA A 159 7.49 2.92 -9.86
C ALA A 159 8.43 3.12 -8.66
N GLY A 160 8.79 2.05 -7.99
CA GLY A 160 9.61 2.06 -6.79
C GLY A 160 9.29 0.94 -5.81
N ILE A 161 9.73 1.13 -4.57
CA ILE A 161 9.59 0.16 -3.48
C ILE A 161 9.15 0.88 -2.21
N VAL A 162 8.28 0.24 -1.44
CA VAL A 162 8.09 0.54 -0.02
C VAL A 162 8.65 -0.64 0.77
N LYS A 163 9.75 -0.40 1.47
CA LYS A 163 10.43 -1.40 2.30
C LYS A 163 10.24 -1.05 3.76
N PHE A 164 9.95 -2.02 4.59
CA PHE A 164 9.94 -1.84 6.03
C PHE A 164 10.70 -2.96 6.74
N ASP A 165 11.53 -2.52 7.68
CA ASP A 165 12.35 -3.40 8.48
C ASP A 165 11.81 -3.44 9.90
N THR A 166 11.55 -4.65 10.38
CA THR A 166 11.10 -4.88 11.74
C THR A 166 12.26 -4.76 12.73
N ILE A 167 11.96 -4.44 13.98
CA ILE A 167 13.00 -4.44 15.03
C ILE A 167 13.45 -5.88 15.25
N ARG A 168 14.75 -6.12 15.05
CA ARG A 168 15.35 -7.45 15.21
C ARG A 168 15.63 -7.78 16.68
N PRO A 169 15.71 -9.07 17.06
CA PRO A 169 16.23 -9.47 18.36
C PRO A 169 17.64 -8.96 18.59
N THR A 170 17.94 -8.51 19.81
CA THR A 170 19.25 -8.05 20.26
C THR A 170 19.71 -8.82 21.48
N MET A 171 21.02 -8.79 21.76
CA MET A 171 21.59 -9.41 22.95
C MET A 171 21.37 -8.59 24.24
N ASP A 172 20.67 -7.46 24.13
CA ASP A 172 20.18 -6.66 25.25
C ASP A 172 18.66 -6.78 25.36
N LEU A 173 18.16 -6.73 26.60
CA LEU A 173 16.72 -6.70 26.85
C LEU A 173 16.15 -5.37 26.35
N GLN A 174 15.28 -5.43 25.37
CA GLN A 174 14.60 -4.26 24.81
C GLN A 174 13.10 -4.51 24.73
N GLY A 175 12.32 -3.53 25.10
CA GLY A 175 10.88 -3.59 25.01
C GLY A 175 10.29 -2.25 24.63
N ARG A 176 9.15 -2.30 23.94
CA ARG A 176 8.31 -1.14 23.69
C ARG A 176 6.86 -1.55 23.64
N ALA A 177 5.98 -0.63 24.02
CA ALA A 177 4.55 -0.81 23.86
C ALA A 177 3.90 0.56 23.63
N SER A 178 2.85 0.56 22.81
CA SER A 178 1.96 1.69 22.60
C SER A 178 0.53 1.21 22.65
N LEU A 179 -0.29 1.87 23.46
CA LEU A 179 -1.72 1.61 23.61
C LEU A 179 -2.47 2.90 23.34
N SER A 180 -3.49 2.85 22.50
CA SER A 180 -4.41 3.98 22.33
C SER A 180 -5.87 3.53 22.42
N TYR A 181 -6.71 4.46 22.87
CA TYR A 181 -8.16 4.33 22.93
C TYR A 181 -8.82 5.60 22.40
N GLY A 182 -9.84 5.45 21.56
CA GLY A 182 -10.45 6.61 20.90
C GLY A 182 -11.89 6.42 20.46
N THR A 183 -12.36 7.37 19.66
CA THR A 183 -13.70 7.38 19.07
C THR A 183 -14.02 6.05 18.40
N TYR A 184 -15.30 5.65 18.41
CA TYR A 184 -15.79 4.35 17.93
C TYR A 184 -15.21 3.16 18.72
N ASN A 185 -14.93 3.36 20.01
CA ASN A 185 -14.29 2.38 20.88
C ASN A 185 -13.02 1.78 20.26
N SER A 186 -12.31 2.58 19.43
CA SER A 186 -11.12 2.10 18.78
C SER A 186 -10.01 1.87 19.81
N VAL A 187 -9.44 0.66 19.77
CA VAL A 187 -8.28 0.24 20.58
C VAL A 187 -7.16 -0.12 19.63
N ASN A 188 -5.95 0.34 19.91
CA ASN A 188 -4.75 -0.06 19.21
C ASN A 188 -3.63 -0.38 20.19
N LEU A 189 -3.12 -1.59 20.16
CA LEU A 189 -1.96 -2.06 20.92
C LEU A 189 -0.88 -2.51 19.95
N ASP A 190 0.26 -1.81 19.92
CA ASP A 190 1.51 -2.23 19.26
C ASP A 190 2.57 -2.47 20.34
N ALA A 191 3.07 -3.69 20.47
CA ALA A 191 4.05 -4.05 21.48
C ALA A 191 5.10 -5.02 20.93
N GLY A 192 6.33 -4.87 21.41
CA GLY A 192 7.42 -5.78 21.14
C GLY A 192 8.36 -5.88 22.33
N VAL A 193 8.81 -7.10 22.64
CA VAL A 193 9.79 -7.36 23.69
C VAL A 193 10.75 -8.44 23.22
N GLY A 194 12.03 -8.26 23.50
CA GLY A 194 13.07 -9.20 23.11
C GLY A 194 14.34 -9.05 23.93
N GLY A 195 15.17 -10.06 23.86
CA GLY A 195 16.45 -10.12 24.55
C GLY A 195 17.12 -11.49 24.41
N PRO A 196 18.26 -11.71 25.06
CA PRO A 196 19.00 -12.95 24.98
C PRO A 196 18.30 -14.10 25.74
N ILE A 197 18.25 -15.27 25.11
CA ILE A 197 17.96 -16.56 25.80
C ILE A 197 19.27 -17.23 26.16
N VAL A 198 20.26 -17.16 25.29
CA VAL A 198 21.62 -17.60 25.52
C VAL A 198 22.53 -16.41 25.25
N ALA A 199 23.28 -15.98 26.29
CA ALA A 199 24.16 -14.84 26.21
C ALA A 199 25.06 -14.93 24.96
N ASP A 200 25.13 -13.84 24.20
CA ASP A 200 25.93 -13.63 23.00
C ASP A 200 25.68 -14.60 21.83
N LYS A 201 24.68 -15.50 21.96
CA LYS A 201 24.43 -16.54 20.94
C LYS A 201 23.00 -16.64 20.45
N VAL A 202 22.00 -16.47 21.32
CA VAL A 202 20.60 -16.62 20.93
C VAL A 202 19.77 -15.51 21.56
N ALA A 203 19.15 -14.71 20.72
CA ALA A 203 18.17 -13.69 21.13
C ALA A 203 16.82 -13.96 20.48
N VAL A 204 15.75 -13.53 21.16
CA VAL A 204 14.37 -13.62 20.65
C VAL A 204 13.69 -12.29 20.72
N ARG A 205 12.65 -12.11 19.89
CA ARG A 205 11.73 -10.99 19.97
C ARG A 205 10.32 -11.45 19.63
N LEU A 206 9.39 -11.14 20.51
CA LEU A 206 7.96 -11.30 20.29
C LEU A 206 7.34 -9.92 20.04
N SER A 207 6.60 -9.79 18.96
CA SER A 207 5.88 -8.56 18.60
C SER A 207 4.39 -8.88 18.41
N VAL A 208 3.51 -8.00 18.86
CA VAL A 208 2.05 -8.15 18.76
C VAL A 208 1.44 -6.81 18.33
N LEU A 209 0.51 -6.87 17.38
CA LEU A 209 -0.43 -5.80 17.08
C LEU A 209 -1.84 -6.30 17.31
N ALA A 210 -2.64 -5.57 18.08
CA ALA A 210 -4.05 -5.84 18.26
C ALA A 210 -4.84 -4.55 18.05
N GLN A 211 -5.67 -4.54 17.03
CA GLN A 211 -6.51 -3.40 16.68
C GLN A 211 -7.98 -3.78 16.72
N HIS A 212 -8.79 -2.88 17.25
CA HIS A 212 -10.24 -2.99 17.27
C HIS A 212 -10.88 -1.63 16.99
N ARG A 213 -11.93 -1.61 16.19
CA ARG A 213 -12.82 -0.47 16.03
C ARG A 213 -14.24 -0.96 15.85
N GLU A 214 -15.16 -0.39 16.59
CA GLU A 214 -16.59 -0.67 16.40
C GLU A 214 -17.12 -0.11 15.08
N ASP A 215 -18.15 -0.76 14.56
CA ASP A 215 -18.90 -0.28 13.41
C ASP A 215 -19.55 1.07 13.73
N TYR A 216 -19.49 2.00 12.79
CA TYR A 216 -20.03 3.37 12.99
C TYR A 216 -20.89 3.87 11.83
N VAL A 217 -21.02 3.10 10.75
CA VAL A 217 -21.81 3.44 9.56
C VAL A 217 -23.18 2.80 9.68
N ASP A 218 -24.22 3.62 9.55
CA ASP A 218 -25.61 3.18 9.55
C ASP A 218 -26.03 2.71 8.14
N ASN A 219 -26.72 1.58 8.06
CA ASN A 219 -27.46 1.21 6.86
C ASN A 219 -28.91 1.67 6.97
N THR A 220 -29.28 2.66 6.17
CA THR A 220 -30.62 3.27 6.20
C THR A 220 -31.64 2.55 5.33
N TYR A 221 -31.24 1.50 4.58
CA TYR A 221 -32.16 0.70 3.78
C TYR A 221 -33.03 -0.19 4.68
N THR A 222 -34.34 -0.10 4.49
CA THR A 222 -35.34 -0.84 5.28
C THR A 222 -36.18 -1.79 4.45
N GLY A 223 -35.91 -1.84 3.14
CA GLY A 223 -36.63 -2.73 2.21
C GLY A 223 -36.19 -4.20 2.31
N PRO A 224 -36.83 -5.09 1.57
CA PRO A 224 -36.40 -6.47 1.46
C PRO A 224 -35.06 -6.56 0.72
N SER A 225 -34.13 -7.33 1.25
CA SER A 225 -32.88 -7.63 0.56
C SER A 225 -33.13 -8.61 -0.59
N LEU A 226 -32.52 -8.30 -1.75
CA LEU A 226 -32.62 -9.13 -2.94
C LEU A 226 -31.78 -10.41 -2.87
N ASP A 227 -30.78 -10.44 -2.00
CA ASP A 227 -29.91 -11.59 -1.78
C ASP A 227 -30.20 -12.35 -0.49
N GLY A 228 -31.29 -12.00 0.19
CA GLY A 228 -31.68 -12.59 1.47
C GLY A 228 -30.87 -12.11 2.67
N THR A 229 -30.02 -11.04 2.51
CA THR A 229 -29.36 -10.44 3.65
C THR A 229 -30.36 -9.70 4.53
N VAL A 230 -30.15 -9.74 5.84
CA VAL A 230 -30.91 -8.93 6.78
C VAL A 230 -30.25 -7.59 6.88
N SER A 231 -30.97 -6.53 6.51
CA SER A 231 -30.48 -5.17 6.68
C SER A 231 -30.56 -4.77 8.14
N PRO A 232 -29.49 -4.66 8.86
CA PRO A 232 -29.50 -4.22 10.25
C PRO A 232 -29.49 -2.70 10.33
N ALA A 233 -29.91 -2.19 11.47
CA ALA A 233 -30.22 -0.80 11.68
C ALA A 233 -29.00 0.11 11.78
N LYS A 234 -28.38 0.17 12.93
CA LYS A 234 -27.34 1.16 13.25
C LYS A 234 -25.97 0.53 13.49
N ASN A 235 -24.91 1.26 13.17
CA ASN A 235 -23.52 0.88 13.46
C ASN A 235 -23.19 -0.53 12.98
N THR A 236 -23.31 -0.75 11.69
CA THR A 236 -23.21 -2.08 11.10
C THR A 236 -22.00 -2.27 10.21
N MET A 237 -21.30 -1.20 9.89
CA MET A 237 -20.12 -1.19 9.00
C MET A 237 -19.12 -0.12 9.43
N GLY A 238 -17.90 -0.23 8.89
CA GLY A 238 -16.80 0.71 9.11
C GLY A 238 -15.84 0.29 10.23
N GLY A 239 -16.20 -0.74 11.00
CA GLY A 239 -15.34 -1.32 12.03
C GLY A 239 -14.45 -2.44 11.49
N PHE A 240 -13.51 -2.85 12.33
CA PHE A 240 -12.61 -3.99 12.05
C PHE A 240 -11.92 -4.50 13.32
N ASP A 241 -11.49 -5.75 13.24
CA ASP A 241 -10.54 -6.39 14.15
C ASP A 241 -9.32 -6.84 13.35
N ASP A 242 -8.11 -6.57 13.84
CA ASP A 242 -6.85 -7.00 13.21
C ASP A 242 -5.87 -7.47 14.28
N LEU A 243 -5.67 -8.76 14.40
CA LEU A 243 -4.76 -9.39 15.36
C LEU A 243 -3.54 -9.94 14.63
N ASN A 244 -2.36 -9.52 15.06
CA ASN A 244 -1.10 -9.94 14.48
C ASN A 244 -0.11 -10.35 15.56
N ALA A 245 0.70 -11.36 15.28
CA ALA A 245 1.82 -11.74 16.12
C ALA A 245 3.01 -12.15 15.26
N ARG A 246 4.22 -11.80 15.71
CA ARG A 246 5.48 -12.18 15.08
C ARG A 246 6.48 -12.62 16.12
N LEU A 247 7.11 -13.77 15.89
CA LEU A 247 8.22 -14.29 16.67
C LEU A 247 9.48 -14.30 15.80
N GLN A 248 10.55 -13.73 16.32
CA GLN A 248 11.87 -13.77 15.68
C GLN A 248 12.88 -14.41 16.62
N VAL A 249 13.78 -15.21 16.05
CA VAL A 249 14.89 -15.87 16.75
C VAL A 249 16.17 -15.58 15.99
N LEU A 250 17.10 -14.86 16.61
CA LEU A 250 18.44 -14.62 16.10
C LEU A 250 19.41 -15.61 16.74
N VAL A 251 20.14 -16.33 15.92
CA VAL A 251 21.20 -17.26 16.35
C VAL A 251 22.52 -16.81 15.75
N THR A 252 23.50 -16.53 16.61
CA THR A 252 24.87 -16.11 16.24
C THR A 252 25.89 -17.10 16.83
N PRO A 253 26.10 -18.26 16.18
CA PRO A 253 27.00 -19.29 16.70
C PRO A 253 28.44 -18.80 16.79
N THR A 254 28.85 -17.96 15.84
CA THR A 254 30.14 -17.25 15.76
C THR A 254 29.89 -15.78 15.36
N GLU A 255 30.90 -14.93 15.44
CA GLU A 255 30.84 -13.53 15.00
C GLU A 255 30.58 -13.42 13.48
N ASP A 256 31.02 -14.42 12.72
CA ASP A 256 30.92 -14.45 11.26
C ASP A 256 29.60 -15.05 10.74
N LEU A 257 28.81 -15.73 11.59
CA LEU A 257 27.64 -16.46 11.16
C LEU A 257 26.40 -16.04 11.95
N SER A 258 25.38 -15.57 11.27
CA SER A 258 24.10 -15.23 11.84
C SER A 258 22.95 -15.90 11.08
N LEU A 259 21.97 -16.40 11.83
CA LEU A 259 20.71 -16.93 11.31
C LEU A 259 19.55 -16.25 12.02
N LEU A 260 18.74 -15.51 11.27
CA LEU A 260 17.48 -14.92 11.74
C LEU A 260 16.32 -15.76 11.20
N LEU A 261 15.56 -16.34 12.11
CA LEU A 261 14.30 -17.03 11.82
C LEU A 261 13.14 -16.11 12.22
N SER A 262 12.13 -16.02 11.39
CA SER A 262 10.92 -15.23 11.67
C SER A 262 9.68 -16.03 11.30
N GLY A 263 8.65 -15.96 12.14
CA GLY A 263 7.32 -16.49 11.84
C GLY A 263 6.25 -15.47 12.25
N HIS A 264 5.19 -15.35 11.46
CA HIS A 264 4.10 -14.43 11.77
C HIS A 264 2.74 -15.00 11.40
N VAL A 265 1.72 -14.47 12.07
CA VAL A 265 0.31 -14.77 11.82
C VAL A 265 -0.51 -13.49 11.89
N ARG A 266 -1.59 -13.44 11.10
CA ARG A 266 -2.58 -12.37 11.10
C ARG A 266 -3.99 -12.95 10.99
N ASP A 267 -4.93 -12.38 11.74
CA ASP A 267 -6.37 -12.61 11.62
C ASP A 267 -7.07 -11.25 11.50
N TYR A 268 -7.63 -10.98 10.34
CA TYR A 268 -8.34 -9.73 10.03
C TYR A 268 -9.81 -10.02 9.75
N ASP A 269 -10.71 -9.29 10.40
CA ASP A 269 -12.17 -9.26 10.14
C ASP A 269 -12.65 -7.82 10.17
N GLY A 270 -13.31 -7.36 9.11
CA GLY A 270 -13.76 -5.98 9.03
C GLY A 270 -14.73 -5.74 7.88
N THR A 271 -14.86 -4.48 7.52
CA THR A 271 -15.74 -4.03 6.46
C THR A 271 -14.97 -3.83 5.16
N SER A 272 -15.52 -4.32 4.06
CA SER A 272 -15.08 -3.99 2.70
C SER A 272 -15.45 -2.55 2.36
N THR A 273 -15.17 -2.11 1.14
CA THR A 273 -15.40 -0.74 0.69
C THR A 273 -16.85 -0.31 0.82
N LEU A 274 -17.04 0.91 1.29
CA LEU A 274 -18.33 1.59 1.32
C LEU A 274 -18.42 2.54 0.13
N PHE A 275 -18.98 2.06 -0.97
CA PHE A 275 -19.30 2.90 -2.11
C PHE A 275 -20.61 3.67 -1.84
N LEU A 276 -20.56 4.98 -1.96
CA LEU A 276 -21.71 5.88 -1.73
C LEU A 276 -22.27 6.34 -3.07
N ARG A 277 -23.28 5.63 -3.59
CA ARG A 277 -24.00 6.05 -4.78
C ARG A 277 -24.84 7.30 -4.49
N GLY A 278 -24.93 8.19 -5.47
CA GLY A 278 -25.61 9.47 -5.29
C GLY A 278 -24.83 10.49 -4.47
N ALA A 279 -23.62 10.13 -4.01
CA ALA A 279 -22.70 11.08 -3.41
C ALA A 279 -22.16 12.09 -4.44
N LEU A 280 -22.03 11.67 -5.70
CA LEU A 280 -21.68 12.52 -6.82
C LEU A 280 -22.91 12.79 -7.67
N THR A 281 -23.04 14.02 -8.18
CA THR A 281 -24.10 14.44 -9.08
C THR A 281 -23.53 14.84 -10.42
N LYS A 282 -24.30 14.66 -11.50
CA LYS A 282 -23.86 15.07 -12.83
C LYS A 282 -23.41 16.51 -12.88
N GLY A 283 -22.21 16.75 -13.37
CA GLY A 283 -21.61 18.08 -13.55
C GLY A 283 -20.89 18.62 -12.31
N SER A 284 -20.82 17.85 -11.19
CA SER A 284 -20.14 18.26 -9.96
C SER A 284 -19.52 17.10 -9.23
N ASN A 285 -18.37 17.34 -8.60
CA ASN A 285 -17.72 16.41 -7.67
C ASN A 285 -17.91 16.80 -6.20
N GLU A 286 -18.74 17.80 -5.95
CA GLU A 286 -19.13 18.16 -4.58
C GLU A 286 -20.16 17.19 -4.05
N SER A 287 -19.91 16.63 -2.86
CA SER A 287 -20.78 15.69 -2.23
C SER A 287 -21.37 16.24 -0.94
N THR A 288 -22.70 16.14 -0.85
CA THR A 288 -23.46 16.42 0.38
C THR A 288 -23.79 15.17 1.18
N ALA A 289 -23.54 13.98 0.61
CA ALA A 289 -23.86 12.72 1.27
C ALA A 289 -23.02 12.55 2.55
N PRO A 290 -23.65 12.18 3.67
CA PRO A 290 -22.91 11.86 4.89
C PRO A 290 -22.08 10.59 4.69
N ARG A 291 -20.87 10.52 5.27
CA ARG A 291 -20.00 9.34 5.13
C ARG A 291 -20.26 8.23 6.16
N ASP A 292 -21.14 8.49 7.12
CA ASP A 292 -21.56 7.58 8.17
C ASP A 292 -22.91 6.89 7.89
N ARG A 293 -23.41 7.01 6.65
CA ARG A 293 -24.69 6.41 6.23
C ARG A 293 -24.62 5.86 4.81
N VAL A 294 -25.15 4.67 4.65
CA VAL A 294 -25.34 4.00 3.36
C VAL A 294 -26.78 3.50 3.24
N ALA A 295 -27.16 3.06 2.05
CA ALA A 295 -28.48 2.43 1.83
C ALA A 295 -28.28 1.15 1.01
N PHE A 296 -27.55 0.18 1.57
CA PHE A 296 -27.20 -1.08 0.91
C PHE A 296 -28.32 -2.08 1.05
N ASP A 297 -28.73 -2.70 -0.04
CA ASP A 297 -29.77 -3.72 -0.07
C ASP A 297 -29.22 -5.13 -0.21
N GLU A 298 -27.91 -5.29 -0.28
CA GLU A 298 -27.25 -6.59 -0.38
C GLU A 298 -25.87 -6.61 0.28
N ALA A 299 -25.16 -7.74 0.17
CA ALA A 299 -23.79 -7.95 0.63
C ALA A 299 -23.57 -8.03 2.15
N GLN A 300 -24.60 -8.32 2.95
CA GLN A 300 -24.46 -8.68 4.39
C GLN A 300 -23.51 -7.78 5.16
N ASN A 301 -23.64 -6.43 5.06
CA ASN A 301 -22.78 -5.44 5.70
C ASN A 301 -21.34 -5.42 5.16
N ASN A 302 -21.13 -5.77 3.92
CA ASN A 302 -19.84 -5.70 3.24
C ASN A 302 -18.68 -6.35 4.01
N PRO A 303 -18.74 -7.63 4.36
CA PRO A 303 -17.67 -8.26 5.14
C PRO A 303 -16.40 -8.43 4.33
N GLN A 304 -15.26 -8.28 5.02
CA GLN A 304 -13.93 -8.56 4.50
C GLN A 304 -13.10 -9.26 5.58
N ALA A 305 -12.70 -10.51 5.35
CA ALA A 305 -11.98 -11.32 6.33
C ALA A 305 -10.85 -12.11 5.68
N TYR A 306 -9.65 -12.02 6.27
CA TYR A 306 -8.44 -12.68 5.76
C TYR A 306 -7.56 -13.19 6.91
N LYS A 307 -6.99 -14.38 6.70
CA LYS A 307 -5.97 -14.96 7.57
C LYS A 307 -4.68 -15.12 6.78
N THR A 308 -3.59 -14.63 7.35
CA THR A 308 -2.26 -14.71 6.74
C THR A 308 -1.28 -15.33 7.73
N GLN A 309 -0.37 -16.12 7.24
CA GLN A 309 0.76 -16.65 7.98
C GLN A 309 1.98 -16.73 7.10
N GLY A 310 3.14 -16.55 7.69
CA GLY A 310 4.39 -16.63 6.96
C GLY A 310 5.56 -17.01 7.83
N ALA A 311 6.62 -17.44 7.18
CA ALA A 311 7.89 -17.73 7.84
C ALA A 311 9.06 -17.39 6.92
N SER A 312 10.17 -16.94 7.51
CA SER A 312 11.40 -16.66 6.78
C SER A 312 12.64 -17.10 7.56
N ALA A 313 13.69 -17.38 6.81
CA ALA A 313 15.02 -17.67 7.32
C ALA A 313 16.05 -16.84 6.54
N ARG A 314 16.80 -15.99 7.25
CA ARG A 314 17.90 -15.21 6.70
C ARG A 314 19.20 -15.67 7.33
N LEU A 315 20.06 -16.29 6.51
CA LEU A 315 21.42 -16.63 6.84
C LEU A 315 22.35 -15.55 6.32
N ALA A 316 23.28 -15.06 7.14
CA ALA A 316 24.42 -14.25 6.72
C ALA A 316 25.70 -14.90 7.25
N TRP A 317 26.65 -15.11 6.35
CA TRP A 317 27.92 -15.75 6.66
C TRP A 317 29.08 -14.99 6.01
N ASN A 318 29.93 -14.40 6.88
CA ASN A 318 31.15 -13.72 6.50
C ASN A 318 32.32 -14.71 6.43
N PHE A 319 33.04 -14.72 5.31
CA PHE A 319 34.23 -15.52 5.16
C PHE A 319 35.35 -14.68 4.51
N GLY A 320 36.01 -13.87 5.35
CA GLY A 320 36.99 -12.89 4.94
C GLY A 320 36.32 -11.64 4.34
N ASP A 321 36.70 -11.27 3.12
CA ASP A 321 36.18 -10.06 2.45
C ASP A 321 34.86 -10.29 1.68
N VAL A 322 34.16 -11.42 1.94
CA VAL A 322 32.91 -11.77 1.24
C VAL A 322 31.87 -12.23 2.23
N GLU A 323 30.63 -11.73 2.08
CA GLU A 323 29.45 -12.22 2.76
C GLU A 323 28.56 -13.02 1.81
N LEU A 324 28.15 -14.21 2.27
CA LEU A 324 27.05 -14.95 1.68
C LEU A 324 25.76 -14.63 2.44
N THR A 325 24.75 -14.14 1.76
CA THR A 325 23.38 -14.00 2.29
C THR A 325 22.45 -14.97 1.58
N SER A 326 21.68 -15.74 2.35
CA SER A 326 20.59 -16.59 1.85
C SER A 326 19.29 -16.23 2.54
N ILE A 327 18.22 -15.96 1.76
CA ILE A 327 16.90 -15.59 2.29
C ILE A 327 15.88 -16.53 1.65
N THR A 328 15.23 -17.34 2.52
CA THR A 328 14.12 -18.22 2.13
C THR A 328 12.87 -17.74 2.85
N ALA A 329 11.76 -17.59 2.12
CA ALA A 329 10.49 -17.21 2.75
C ALA A 329 9.31 -17.94 2.13
N TYR A 330 8.30 -18.13 2.96
CA TYR A 330 7.00 -18.68 2.63
C TYR A 330 5.89 -17.81 3.21
N GLU A 331 4.88 -17.51 2.38
CA GLU A 331 3.70 -16.78 2.77
C GLU A 331 2.45 -17.55 2.33
N HIS A 332 1.46 -17.60 3.21
CA HIS A 332 0.16 -18.19 2.93
C HIS A 332 -0.96 -17.25 3.35
N THR A 333 -2.01 -17.15 2.53
CA THR A 333 -3.21 -16.39 2.91
C THR A 333 -4.46 -17.00 2.30
N ALA A 334 -5.55 -16.90 3.06
CA ALA A 334 -6.90 -17.25 2.60
C ALA A 334 -7.91 -16.27 3.19
N GLY A 335 -8.99 -16.01 2.45
CA GLY A 335 -10.03 -15.12 2.93
C GLY A 335 -10.99 -14.70 1.84
N TYR A 336 -11.90 -13.81 2.18
CA TYR A 336 -12.92 -13.33 1.27
C TYR A 336 -13.23 -11.85 1.50
N SER A 337 -13.77 -11.23 0.46
CA SER A 337 -14.33 -9.88 0.50
C SER A 337 -15.65 -9.89 -0.28
N ARG A 338 -16.68 -9.33 0.29
CA ARG A 338 -17.99 -9.21 -0.32
C ARG A 338 -18.46 -7.76 -0.20
N GLY A 339 -18.91 -7.17 -1.28
CA GLY A 339 -19.30 -5.76 -1.29
C GLY A 339 -20.50 -5.48 -2.18
N ASP A 340 -21.34 -4.57 -1.72
CA ASP A 340 -22.31 -3.86 -2.54
C ASP A 340 -21.52 -2.89 -3.43
N THR A 341 -21.37 -3.24 -4.72
CA THR A 341 -20.48 -2.51 -5.63
C THR A 341 -21.18 -1.37 -6.36
N ASP A 342 -22.49 -1.34 -6.41
CA ASP A 342 -23.25 -0.22 -6.97
C ASP A 342 -23.52 0.88 -5.92
N GLY A 343 -23.22 0.61 -4.66
CA GLY A 343 -23.14 1.61 -3.60
C GLY A 343 -24.47 2.07 -3.07
N GLY A 344 -25.52 1.26 -3.17
CA GLY A 344 -26.82 1.63 -2.64
C GLY A 344 -27.98 0.74 -3.10
N ALA A 345 -29.16 1.01 -2.57
CA ALA A 345 -30.37 0.26 -2.90
C ALA A 345 -30.75 0.36 -4.38
N ALA A 346 -31.46 -0.66 -4.83
CA ALA A 346 -31.99 -0.76 -6.18
C ALA A 346 -32.78 0.47 -6.59
N VAL A 347 -32.35 1.16 -7.65
CA VAL A 347 -33.00 2.35 -8.19
C VAL A 347 -33.08 2.33 -9.71
N ASN A 348 -34.02 3.08 -10.26
CA ASN A 348 -34.00 3.44 -11.67
C ASN A 348 -32.91 4.49 -11.94
N PHE A 349 -32.06 4.23 -12.89
CA PHE A 349 -31.25 5.29 -13.43
C PHE A 349 -32.08 6.15 -14.40
N PRO A 350 -31.93 7.49 -14.34
CA PRO A 350 -32.85 8.41 -14.98
C PRO A 350 -32.76 8.47 -16.51
N VAL A 351 -31.78 7.79 -17.12
CA VAL A 351 -31.56 7.92 -18.56
C VAL A 351 -32.10 6.72 -19.31
N GLY A 352 -33.17 6.92 -20.08
CA GLY A 352 -33.72 5.92 -20.99
C GLY A 352 -34.66 4.91 -20.35
N GLY A 353 -34.94 4.96 -19.06
CA GLY A 353 -35.88 4.08 -18.37
C GLY A 353 -35.47 2.62 -18.37
N LEU A 354 -34.22 2.29 -18.65
CA LEU A 354 -33.72 0.93 -18.54
C LEU A 354 -33.46 0.61 -17.06
N PRO A 355 -33.94 -0.53 -16.58
CA PRO A 355 -33.71 -0.98 -15.22
C PRO A 355 -32.22 -1.28 -15.03
N ASN A 356 -31.73 -0.91 -13.87
CA ASN A 356 -30.35 -1.15 -13.53
C ASN A 356 -30.03 -2.56 -13.19
N GLY A 357 -28.83 -2.92 -13.56
CA GLY A 357 -28.17 -4.04 -12.96
C GLY A 357 -27.50 -3.62 -11.65
N TYR A 358 -27.71 -4.33 -10.59
CA TYR A 358 -27.07 -4.15 -9.30
C TYR A 358 -25.92 -5.06 -9.19
N GLY A 359 -24.90 -4.59 -8.52
CA GLY A 359 -23.68 -5.33 -8.44
C GLY A 359 -23.29 -5.69 -7.03
N GLN A 360 -23.51 -6.91 -6.63
CA GLN A 360 -22.72 -7.51 -5.59
C GLN A 360 -21.48 -8.13 -6.20
N SER A 361 -20.31 -7.82 -5.65
CA SER A 361 -19.06 -8.44 -6.02
C SER A 361 -18.44 -9.16 -4.83
N GLN A 362 -17.94 -10.35 -5.05
CA GLN A 362 -17.17 -11.10 -4.06
C GLN A 362 -15.87 -11.58 -4.71
N GLY A 363 -14.78 -11.41 -3.98
CA GLY A 363 -13.50 -12.05 -4.25
C GLY A 363 -13.13 -12.94 -3.07
N GLN A 364 -12.87 -14.21 -3.32
CA GLN A 364 -12.37 -15.13 -2.31
C GLN A 364 -11.06 -15.72 -2.77
N ILE A 365 -10.03 -15.54 -1.95
CA ILE A 365 -8.78 -16.30 -2.07
C ILE A 365 -8.96 -17.53 -1.20
N ARG A 366 -9.13 -18.69 -1.85
CA ARG A 366 -9.28 -19.95 -1.13
C ARG A 366 -7.98 -20.44 -0.58
N ASP A 367 -6.91 -20.17 -1.33
CA ASP A 367 -5.60 -20.67 -1.07
C ASP A 367 -4.60 -19.83 -1.87
N LEU A 368 -3.64 -19.24 -1.21
CA LEU A 368 -2.52 -18.54 -1.82
C LEU A 368 -1.25 -18.98 -1.11
N ASP A 369 -0.34 -19.56 -1.85
CA ASP A 369 1.02 -19.88 -1.42
C ASP A 369 2.04 -19.08 -2.21
N GLN A 370 3.04 -18.52 -1.54
CA GLN A 370 4.16 -17.82 -2.14
C GLN A 370 5.46 -18.31 -1.52
N TRP A 371 6.40 -18.73 -2.37
CA TRP A 371 7.76 -19.10 -2.00
C TRP A 371 8.76 -18.16 -2.66
N THR A 372 9.76 -17.74 -1.89
CA THR A 372 10.89 -16.95 -2.40
C THR A 372 12.21 -17.50 -1.91
N GLN A 373 13.23 -17.46 -2.76
CA GLN A 373 14.61 -17.76 -2.43
C GLN A 373 15.52 -16.72 -3.07
N GLU A 374 16.34 -16.06 -2.26
CA GLU A 374 17.45 -15.22 -2.72
C GLU A 374 18.76 -15.79 -2.21
N LEU A 375 19.76 -15.81 -3.08
CA LEU A 375 21.14 -16.13 -2.73
C LEU A 375 22.03 -15.02 -3.26
N ARG A 376 22.83 -14.41 -2.39
CA ARG A 376 23.69 -13.28 -2.74
C ARG A 376 25.07 -13.43 -2.14
N LEU A 377 26.09 -13.09 -2.93
CA LEU A 377 27.46 -12.87 -2.51
C LEU A 377 27.79 -11.40 -2.65
N ALA A 378 28.37 -10.80 -1.65
CA ALA A 378 28.77 -9.39 -1.65
C ALA A 378 30.15 -9.20 -1.02
N SER A 379 30.93 -8.25 -1.56
CA SER A 379 32.19 -7.84 -0.94
C SER A 379 31.94 -7.09 0.37
N THR A 380 32.74 -7.36 1.40
CA THR A 380 32.71 -6.70 2.71
C THR A 380 33.99 -5.91 3.03
N GLY A 381 35.07 -6.13 2.27
CA GLY A 381 36.34 -5.42 2.47
C GLY A 381 36.26 -3.91 2.25
N ASP A 382 37.18 -3.14 2.81
CA ASP A 382 37.20 -1.66 2.78
C ASP A 382 37.79 -1.05 1.48
N GLY A 383 38.10 -1.88 0.49
CA GLY A 383 38.63 -1.41 -0.79
C GLY A 383 37.67 -0.54 -1.60
N PRO A 384 38.17 0.25 -2.57
CA PRO A 384 37.36 1.16 -3.37
C PRO A 384 36.41 0.43 -4.34
N PHE A 385 36.59 -0.87 -4.57
CA PHE A 385 35.75 -1.70 -5.41
C PHE A 385 34.83 -2.55 -4.57
N LYS A 386 33.54 -2.26 -4.64
CA LYS A 386 32.49 -3.04 -4.01
C LYS A 386 31.68 -3.78 -5.09
N TRP A 387 31.28 -4.99 -4.81
CA TRP A 387 30.45 -5.76 -5.74
C TRP A 387 29.45 -6.65 -5.01
N GLN A 388 28.39 -6.99 -5.69
CA GLN A 388 27.45 -8.04 -5.29
C GLN A 388 26.93 -8.78 -6.51
N VAL A 389 26.69 -10.08 -6.37
CA VAL A 389 26.06 -10.93 -7.37
C VAL A 389 25.05 -11.85 -6.70
N GLY A 390 24.00 -12.20 -7.40
CA GLY A 390 22.99 -13.06 -6.80
C GLY A 390 22.03 -13.69 -7.78
N GLY A 391 21.26 -14.63 -7.25
CA GLY A 391 20.16 -15.28 -7.91
C GLY A 391 18.88 -15.17 -7.07
N TYR A 392 17.75 -15.11 -7.74
CA TYR A 392 16.43 -15.02 -7.12
C TYR A 392 15.47 -15.99 -7.78
N TYR A 393 14.66 -16.67 -6.97
CA TYR A 393 13.58 -17.52 -7.40
C TYR A 393 12.27 -17.15 -6.68
N PHE A 394 11.17 -17.22 -7.41
CA PHE A 394 9.83 -16.91 -6.94
C PHE A 394 8.84 -17.91 -7.52
N ASP A 395 7.97 -18.46 -6.68
CA ASP A 395 6.82 -19.28 -7.06
C ASP A 395 5.60 -18.84 -6.23
N SER A 396 4.52 -18.48 -6.90
CA SER A 396 3.26 -18.18 -6.23
C SER A 396 2.12 -18.87 -6.96
N ARG A 397 1.21 -19.47 -6.18
CA ARG A 397 0.03 -20.17 -6.67
C ARG A 397 -1.16 -19.77 -5.87
N ASP A 398 -2.26 -19.45 -6.55
CA ASP A 398 -3.50 -19.15 -5.87
C ASP A 398 -4.71 -19.79 -6.54
N ILE A 399 -5.72 -20.06 -5.72
CA ILE A 399 -7.07 -20.42 -6.16
C ILE A 399 -7.98 -19.27 -5.74
N THR A 400 -8.44 -18.51 -6.71
CA THR A 400 -9.29 -17.34 -6.50
C THR A 400 -10.68 -17.58 -7.09
N ASP A 401 -11.70 -17.31 -6.29
CA ASP A 401 -13.09 -17.27 -6.73
C ASP A 401 -13.52 -15.82 -6.95
N PHE A 402 -14.14 -15.56 -8.08
CA PHE A 402 -14.88 -14.33 -8.33
C PHE A 402 -16.34 -14.63 -8.47
N TYR A 403 -17.13 -13.84 -7.80
CA TYR A 403 -18.56 -13.91 -7.76
C TYR A 403 -19.14 -12.57 -8.15
N GLN A 404 -20.18 -12.57 -8.97
CA GLN A 404 -20.93 -11.37 -9.28
C GLN A 404 -22.41 -11.70 -9.38
N ARG A 405 -23.23 -10.91 -8.71
CA ARG A 405 -24.67 -10.90 -8.86
C ARG A 405 -25.08 -9.58 -9.51
N ARG A 406 -25.90 -9.66 -10.55
CA ARG A 406 -26.54 -8.52 -11.18
C ARG A 406 -28.03 -8.73 -11.18
N TYR A 407 -28.77 -7.73 -10.76
CA TYR A 407 -30.20 -7.71 -10.81
C TYR A 407 -30.69 -6.78 -11.90
N PHE A 408 -31.79 -7.14 -12.56
CA PHE A 408 -32.48 -6.25 -13.47
C PHE A 408 -33.88 -6.03 -12.92
N LEU A 409 -34.24 -4.80 -12.62
CA LEU A 409 -35.61 -4.48 -12.19
C LEU A 409 -36.54 -4.41 -13.40
N THR A 410 -37.76 -4.89 -13.21
CA THR A 410 -38.87 -4.73 -14.17
C THR A 410 -39.83 -3.64 -13.68
N ALA A 411 -40.61 -3.06 -14.61
CA ALA A 411 -41.62 -2.06 -14.24
C ALA A 411 -42.81 -2.71 -13.49
N PRO A 412 -43.39 -2.06 -12.45
CA PRO A 412 -42.86 -0.87 -11.79
C PRO A 412 -41.57 -1.18 -11.05
N PHE A 413 -40.57 -0.31 -11.25
CA PHE A 413 -39.24 -0.57 -10.76
C PHE A 413 -39.18 -0.47 -9.24
N SER A 414 -39.10 -1.62 -8.60
CA SER A 414 -38.95 -1.73 -7.15
C SER A 414 -38.15 -2.99 -6.81
N ALA A 415 -37.62 -3.07 -5.61
CA ALA A 415 -36.91 -4.24 -5.11
C ALA A 415 -37.78 -5.51 -5.13
N THR A 416 -39.11 -5.35 -4.99
CA THR A 416 -40.09 -6.46 -5.04
C THR A 416 -40.39 -6.97 -6.45
N ASN A 417 -40.00 -6.22 -7.48
CA ASN A 417 -40.23 -6.58 -8.90
C ASN A 417 -38.89 -6.94 -9.59
N ALA A 418 -37.90 -7.35 -8.84
CA ALA A 418 -36.69 -7.90 -9.42
C ALA A 418 -36.98 -9.11 -10.29
N GLN A 419 -36.30 -9.25 -11.41
CA GLN A 419 -36.42 -10.46 -12.21
C GLN A 419 -36.04 -11.68 -11.37
N THR A 420 -36.91 -12.70 -11.41
CA THR A 420 -36.67 -13.96 -10.67
C THR A 420 -35.46 -14.76 -11.17
N ASN A 421 -34.96 -14.44 -12.35
CA ASN A 421 -33.71 -14.99 -12.93
C ASN A 421 -32.52 -14.05 -12.71
N ASN A 422 -32.15 -13.82 -11.48
CA ASN A 422 -30.95 -13.09 -11.14
C ASN A 422 -29.73 -13.95 -11.46
N PRO A 423 -28.97 -13.68 -12.52
CA PRO A 423 -27.80 -14.48 -12.80
C PRO A 423 -26.73 -14.23 -11.73
N GLU A 424 -26.47 -15.24 -10.97
CA GLU A 424 -25.37 -15.30 -10.05
C GLU A 424 -24.22 -16.00 -10.77
N ASN A 425 -23.23 -15.22 -11.13
CA ASN A 425 -22.08 -15.71 -11.85
C ASN A 425 -20.93 -15.96 -10.89
N TRP A 426 -20.32 -17.11 -11.04
CA TRP A 426 -19.20 -17.49 -10.22
C TRP A 426 -18.16 -18.23 -11.06
N VAL A 427 -16.90 -17.81 -10.92
CA VAL A 427 -15.77 -18.46 -11.58
C VAL A 427 -14.69 -18.79 -10.58
N ARG A 428 -14.00 -19.90 -10.78
CA ARG A 428 -12.79 -20.29 -10.06
C ARG A 428 -11.61 -20.29 -11.00
N LEU A 429 -10.59 -19.58 -10.59
CA LEU A 429 -9.34 -19.46 -11.32
C LEU A 429 -8.21 -20.11 -10.50
N HIS A 430 -7.30 -20.77 -11.20
CA HIS A 430 -6.01 -21.17 -10.68
C HIS A 430 -4.95 -20.30 -11.37
N ASN A 431 -4.27 -19.48 -10.58
CA ASN A 431 -3.19 -18.62 -11.04
C ASN A 431 -1.85 -19.19 -10.57
N VAL A 432 -0.88 -19.18 -11.45
CA VAL A 432 0.51 -19.57 -11.17
C VAL A 432 1.42 -18.47 -11.70
N ASN A 433 2.32 -17.99 -10.86
CA ASN A 433 3.35 -17.04 -11.24
C ASN A 433 4.71 -17.56 -10.79
N THR A 434 5.59 -17.88 -11.74
CA THR A 434 6.96 -18.30 -11.47
C THR A 434 7.95 -17.33 -12.09
N SER A 435 9.00 -17.00 -11.35
CA SER A 435 10.03 -16.09 -11.85
C SER A 435 11.41 -16.53 -11.37
N TRP A 436 12.42 -16.36 -12.19
CA TRP A 436 13.82 -16.47 -11.78
C TRP A 436 14.64 -15.32 -12.33
N ALA A 437 15.72 -14.98 -11.65
CA ALA A 437 16.60 -13.93 -12.10
C ALA A 437 18.04 -14.16 -11.65
N LEU A 438 18.98 -13.62 -12.44
CA LEU A 438 20.38 -13.43 -12.08
C LEU A 438 20.68 -11.93 -12.11
N PHE A 439 21.44 -11.45 -11.13
CA PHE A 439 21.76 -10.05 -11.02
C PHE A 439 23.19 -9.81 -10.49
N GLY A 440 23.70 -8.64 -10.77
CA GLY A 440 24.95 -8.17 -10.22
C GLY A 440 25.02 -6.65 -10.24
N GLN A 441 25.75 -6.10 -9.29
CA GLN A 441 26.06 -4.69 -9.18
C GLN A 441 27.53 -4.53 -8.77
N ALA A 442 28.16 -3.51 -9.30
CA ALA A 442 29.50 -3.10 -8.90
C ALA A 442 29.56 -1.60 -8.74
N SER A 443 30.27 -1.14 -7.73
CA SER A 443 30.61 0.27 -7.52
C SER A 443 32.12 0.45 -7.37
N TYR A 444 32.60 1.57 -7.86
CA TYR A 444 34.01 1.94 -7.78
C TYR A 444 34.15 3.39 -7.31
N GLU A 445 34.90 3.57 -6.24
CA GLU A 445 35.23 4.88 -5.67
C GLU A 445 36.50 5.43 -6.31
N ILE A 446 36.38 6.59 -6.97
CA ILE A 446 37.48 7.27 -7.68
C ILE A 446 37.96 8.45 -6.81
N GLY A 447 39.08 8.25 -6.15
CA GLY A 447 39.47 9.15 -5.08
C GLY A 447 38.43 9.14 -3.96
N ASP A 448 38.44 10.14 -3.10
CA ASP A 448 37.58 10.18 -1.92
C ASP A 448 36.18 10.80 -2.18
N ARG A 449 35.85 11.10 -3.45
CA ARG A 449 34.67 11.95 -3.76
C ARG A 449 33.72 11.42 -4.81
N LEU A 450 34.15 10.61 -5.75
CA LEU A 450 33.31 10.16 -6.85
C LEU A 450 33.09 8.66 -6.78
N THR A 451 31.86 8.23 -6.60
CA THR A 451 31.47 6.83 -6.69
C THR A 451 30.63 6.60 -7.94
N ILE A 452 31.00 5.63 -8.74
CA ILE A 452 30.24 5.17 -9.91
C ILE A 452 29.71 3.78 -9.62
N THR A 453 28.38 3.58 -9.77
CA THR A 453 27.72 2.30 -9.54
C THR A 453 26.98 1.87 -10.80
N GLY A 454 27.14 0.60 -11.17
CA GLY A 454 26.39 0.00 -12.28
C GLY A 454 25.80 -1.36 -11.88
N GLY A 455 24.53 -1.56 -12.18
CA GLY A 455 23.80 -2.78 -11.89
C GLY A 455 23.11 -3.37 -13.12
N VAL A 456 23.05 -4.70 -13.21
CA VAL A 456 22.33 -5.42 -14.25
C VAL A 456 21.59 -6.60 -13.67
N ARG A 457 20.42 -6.92 -14.26
CA ARG A 457 19.61 -8.09 -13.90
C ARG A 457 18.92 -8.61 -15.13
N TYR A 458 18.91 -9.91 -15.30
CA TYR A 458 18.05 -10.59 -16.26
C TYR A 458 16.97 -11.36 -15.50
N THR A 459 15.70 -11.20 -15.90
CA THR A 459 14.56 -11.84 -15.26
C THR A 459 13.70 -12.52 -16.31
N GLU A 460 13.27 -13.74 -16.03
CA GLU A 460 12.17 -14.42 -16.73
C GLU A 460 11.00 -14.55 -15.76
N ASP A 461 9.84 -14.00 -16.14
CA ASP A 461 8.60 -14.01 -15.37
C ASP A 461 7.51 -14.69 -16.19
N LYS A 462 6.95 -15.78 -15.65
CA LYS A 462 5.93 -16.58 -16.32
C LYS A 462 4.65 -16.59 -15.50
N LYS A 463 3.54 -16.18 -16.13
CA LYS A 463 2.20 -16.24 -15.54
C LYS A 463 1.31 -17.18 -16.31
N ARG A 464 0.47 -17.91 -15.58
CA ARG A 464 -0.58 -18.76 -16.13
C ARG A 464 -1.84 -18.60 -15.34
N THR A 465 -2.97 -18.43 -16.01
CA THR A 465 -4.30 -18.42 -15.41
C THR A 465 -5.15 -19.47 -16.09
N GLN A 466 -5.74 -20.35 -15.28
CA GLN A 466 -6.60 -21.42 -15.74
C GLN A 466 -8.01 -21.25 -15.14
N LEU A 467 -9.03 -21.28 -15.99
CA LEU A 467 -10.43 -21.31 -15.57
C LEU A 467 -10.80 -22.75 -15.19
N ILE A 468 -10.86 -23.04 -13.87
CA ILE A 468 -11.15 -24.37 -13.34
C ILE A 468 -12.67 -24.63 -13.38
N LYS A 469 -13.47 -23.64 -13.00
CA LYS A 469 -14.92 -23.82 -12.87
C LYS A 469 -15.66 -22.53 -13.20
N VAL A 470 -16.76 -22.69 -13.89
CA VAL A 470 -17.80 -21.67 -14.10
C VAL A 470 -19.11 -22.23 -13.58
N ALA A 471 -19.81 -21.47 -12.77
CA ALA A 471 -21.16 -21.77 -12.33
C ALA A 471 -22.05 -20.54 -12.53
N SER A 472 -23.30 -20.79 -12.87
CA SER A 472 -24.35 -19.77 -12.96
C SER A 472 -25.63 -20.35 -12.41
N THR A 473 -26.35 -19.55 -11.61
CA THR A 473 -27.73 -19.87 -11.20
C THR A 473 -28.65 -19.01 -12.04
N GLY A 474 -29.44 -19.65 -12.91
CA GLY A 474 -30.27 -18.93 -13.89
C GLY A 474 -29.48 -18.51 -15.12
N SER A 475 -29.97 -18.71 -16.28
CA SER A 475 -29.33 -18.66 -17.59
C SER A 475 -28.26 -17.57 -17.79
N THR A 476 -27.12 -17.96 -18.38
CA THR A 476 -26.30 -17.19 -19.30
C THR A 476 -25.09 -16.42 -18.77
N VAL A 477 -24.19 -17.05 -18.01
CA VAL A 477 -22.81 -16.74 -18.31
C VAL A 477 -22.23 -17.88 -19.12
N ASN A 478 -22.35 -17.76 -20.40
CA ASN A 478 -21.64 -18.62 -21.32
C ASN A 478 -20.25 -18.00 -21.50
N PHE A 479 -19.28 -18.52 -20.79
CA PHE A 479 -17.88 -18.27 -21.18
C PHE A 479 -17.74 -18.68 -22.66
N PRO A 480 -17.21 -17.80 -23.54
CA PRO A 480 -17.23 -18.06 -24.98
C PRO A 480 -16.57 -19.41 -25.29
N ALA A 481 -17.27 -20.28 -26.03
CA ALA A 481 -16.79 -21.61 -26.36
C ALA A 481 -15.45 -21.59 -27.15
N THR A 482 -15.18 -20.48 -27.84
CA THR A 482 -13.95 -20.25 -28.63
C THR A 482 -12.84 -19.63 -27.82
N ALA A 483 -13.10 -19.12 -26.59
CA ALA A 483 -12.09 -18.50 -25.76
C ALA A 483 -11.27 -19.55 -24.99
N SER A 484 -9.97 -19.30 -24.89
CA SER A 484 -9.10 -20.19 -24.12
C SER A 484 -9.43 -20.11 -22.62
N ARG A 485 -9.54 -21.28 -21.98
CA ARG A 485 -9.67 -21.40 -20.52
C ARG A 485 -8.34 -21.52 -19.80
N ASP A 486 -7.25 -21.50 -20.53
CA ASP A 486 -5.87 -21.62 -20.04
C ASP A 486 -4.99 -20.68 -20.85
N VAL A 487 -4.50 -19.63 -20.21
CA VAL A 487 -3.68 -18.59 -20.83
C VAL A 487 -2.36 -18.49 -20.07
N SER A 488 -1.27 -18.44 -20.80
CA SER A 488 0.08 -18.28 -20.26
C SER A 488 0.82 -17.18 -21.00
N LEU A 489 1.48 -16.31 -20.24
CA LEU A 489 2.34 -15.23 -20.74
C LEU A 489 3.72 -15.35 -20.10
N THR A 490 4.74 -14.94 -20.85
CA THR A 490 6.12 -14.90 -20.35
C THR A 490 6.76 -13.57 -20.71
N GLY A 491 7.27 -12.86 -19.69
CA GLY A 491 8.11 -11.68 -19.83
C GLY A 491 9.59 -12.07 -19.65
N LYS A 492 10.46 -11.61 -20.54
CA LYS A 492 11.92 -11.80 -20.48
C LYS A 492 12.59 -10.47 -20.67
N GLU A 493 13.05 -9.88 -19.58
CA GLU A 493 13.48 -8.49 -19.61
C GLU A 493 14.81 -8.28 -18.88
N PRO A 494 15.75 -7.56 -19.50
CA PRO A 494 16.88 -6.99 -18.78
C PRO A 494 16.46 -5.73 -18.02
N SER A 495 16.91 -5.60 -16.78
CA SER A 495 16.89 -4.36 -16.01
C SER A 495 18.31 -3.92 -15.73
N TRP A 496 18.54 -2.63 -15.68
CA TRP A 496 19.86 -2.08 -15.40
C TRP A 496 19.76 -0.69 -14.80
N ASP A 497 20.81 -0.26 -14.13
CA ASP A 497 21.01 1.12 -13.72
C ASP A 497 22.48 1.51 -13.79
N LEU A 498 22.69 2.80 -13.92
CA LEU A 498 24.00 3.45 -13.83
C LEU A 498 23.83 4.74 -13.04
N SER A 499 24.66 4.92 -12.03
CA SER A 499 24.65 6.12 -11.20
C SER A 499 26.06 6.63 -10.93
N ALA A 500 26.13 7.93 -10.65
CA ALA A 500 27.34 8.60 -10.17
C ALA A 500 26.94 9.48 -8.97
N LEU A 501 27.68 9.36 -7.87
CA LEU A 501 27.54 10.19 -6.69
C LEU A 501 28.84 10.94 -6.50
N TYR A 502 28.73 12.26 -6.30
CA TYR A 502 29.86 13.12 -6.03
C TYR A 502 29.71 13.83 -4.68
N LYS A 503 30.64 13.57 -3.76
CA LYS A 503 30.72 14.25 -2.45
C LYS A 503 31.26 15.66 -2.64
N LEU A 504 30.42 16.67 -2.40
CA LEU A 504 30.80 18.08 -2.38
C LEU A 504 31.61 18.39 -1.12
N SER A 505 31.17 17.81 0.00
CA SER A 505 31.80 17.80 1.32
C SER A 505 31.41 16.54 2.07
N ASP A 506 31.85 16.35 3.30
CA ASP A 506 31.41 15.26 4.18
C ASP A 506 29.93 15.37 4.54
N GLU A 507 29.36 16.58 4.44
CA GLU A 507 27.97 16.88 4.78
C GLU A 507 27.01 16.94 3.56
N ALA A 508 27.52 16.92 2.33
CA ALA A 508 26.69 17.13 1.14
C ALA A 508 27.18 16.36 -0.09
N SER A 509 26.23 15.77 -0.81
CA SER A 509 26.48 15.05 -2.06
C SER A 509 25.47 15.43 -3.15
N VAL A 510 25.89 15.26 -4.40
CA VAL A 510 25.02 15.30 -5.58
C VAL A 510 25.12 13.98 -6.31
N TYR A 511 24.04 13.56 -6.94
CA TYR A 511 24.04 12.35 -7.74
C TYR A 511 23.26 12.51 -9.03
N ALA A 512 23.57 11.63 -10.00
CA ALA A 512 22.80 11.42 -11.19
C ALA A 512 22.62 9.92 -11.41
N ARG A 513 21.42 9.51 -11.85
CA ARG A 513 21.11 8.10 -12.09
C ARG A 513 20.24 7.94 -13.33
N VAL A 514 20.53 6.91 -14.13
CA VAL A 514 19.67 6.43 -15.21
C VAL A 514 19.36 4.96 -14.93
N ALA A 515 18.07 4.59 -15.01
CA ALA A 515 17.65 3.22 -14.68
C ALA A 515 16.59 2.72 -15.65
N ARG A 516 16.63 1.42 -15.95
CA ARG A 516 15.60 0.67 -16.67
C ARG A 516 15.06 -0.45 -15.79
N GLY A 517 13.73 -0.56 -15.73
CA GLY A 517 13.01 -1.64 -15.07
C GLY A 517 11.86 -2.15 -15.93
N PHE A 518 11.16 -3.17 -15.46
CA PHE A 518 9.96 -3.66 -16.10
C PHE A 518 8.92 -4.16 -15.09
N ARG A 519 7.67 -4.16 -15.52
CA ARG A 519 6.55 -4.83 -14.86
C ARG A 519 6.17 -6.05 -15.69
N GLY A 520 6.03 -7.20 -15.04
CA GLY A 520 5.68 -8.47 -15.69
C GLY A 520 4.32 -8.42 -16.39
N PRO A 521 4.05 -9.37 -17.31
CA PRO A 521 2.76 -9.45 -17.99
C PRO A 521 1.63 -9.69 -16.98
N THR A 522 0.40 -9.35 -17.37
CA THR A 522 -0.79 -9.57 -16.54
C THR A 522 -1.86 -10.30 -17.34
N ILE A 523 -2.51 -11.30 -16.71
CA ILE A 523 -3.66 -12.01 -17.24
C ILE A 523 -4.84 -11.69 -16.33
N GLN A 524 -5.88 -11.02 -16.82
CA GLN A 524 -7.09 -10.71 -16.05
C GLN A 524 -8.13 -11.79 -16.30
N GLY A 525 -8.17 -12.79 -15.41
CA GLY A 525 -9.13 -13.89 -15.49
C GLY A 525 -10.54 -13.56 -14.98
N ARG A 526 -10.69 -12.45 -14.22
CA ARG A 526 -11.98 -11.99 -13.69
C ARG A 526 -13.02 -11.75 -14.79
N SER A 527 -12.60 -11.36 -15.99
CA SER A 527 -13.50 -11.16 -17.14
C SER A 527 -14.43 -12.34 -17.38
N ALA A 528 -14.02 -13.56 -17.01
CA ALA A 528 -14.83 -14.76 -17.15
C ALA A 528 -16.12 -14.72 -16.32
N VAL A 529 -16.18 -13.99 -15.20
CA VAL A 529 -17.41 -13.85 -14.40
C VAL A 529 -18.47 -13.05 -15.13
N PHE A 530 -18.08 -12.23 -16.10
CA PHE A 530 -18.97 -11.47 -16.98
C PHE A 530 -19.32 -12.22 -18.29
N GLY A 531 -18.84 -13.46 -18.44
CA GLY A 531 -19.02 -14.23 -19.68
C GLY A 531 -18.05 -13.81 -20.80
N SER A 532 -17.01 -13.09 -20.48
CA SER A 532 -16.01 -12.60 -21.43
C SER A 532 -14.73 -13.42 -21.41
N ALA A 533 -13.98 -13.43 -22.48
CA ALA A 533 -12.65 -14.03 -22.55
C ALA A 533 -11.70 -13.32 -21.56
N PHE A 534 -10.62 -13.98 -21.16
CA PHE A 534 -9.55 -13.33 -20.39
C PHE A 534 -8.98 -12.16 -21.19
N THR A 535 -8.69 -11.06 -20.50
CA THR A 535 -7.95 -9.95 -21.05
C THR A 535 -6.51 -9.98 -20.56
N THR A 536 -5.58 -9.50 -21.39
CA THR A 536 -4.14 -9.61 -21.12
C THR A 536 -3.42 -8.32 -21.43
N ALA A 537 -2.32 -8.10 -20.71
CA ALA A 537 -1.34 -7.08 -21.05
C ALA A 537 0.06 -7.71 -21.05
N ASN A 538 0.87 -7.34 -22.02
CA ASN A 538 2.29 -7.69 -22.10
C ASN A 538 3.08 -6.89 -21.05
N SER A 539 4.34 -7.29 -20.84
CA SER A 539 5.25 -6.53 -19.98
C SER A 539 5.33 -5.07 -20.40
N GLU A 540 5.32 -4.16 -19.41
CA GLU A 540 5.66 -2.76 -19.62
C GLU A 540 7.10 -2.50 -19.20
N THR A 541 7.77 -1.55 -19.85
CA THR A 541 9.16 -1.18 -19.54
C THR A 541 9.25 0.30 -19.23
N ILE A 542 10.04 0.63 -18.22
CA ILE A 542 10.31 2.03 -17.82
C ILE A 542 11.79 2.37 -18.04
N THR A 543 12.05 3.59 -18.48
CA THR A 543 13.36 4.22 -18.42
C THR A 543 13.22 5.54 -17.68
N SER A 544 14.09 5.78 -16.69
CA SER A 544 14.06 6.97 -15.84
C SER A 544 15.44 7.60 -15.75
N GLY A 545 15.48 8.93 -15.78
CA GLY A 545 16.66 9.73 -15.42
C GLY A 545 16.34 10.58 -14.18
N GLU A 546 17.29 10.68 -13.26
CA GLU A 546 17.15 11.40 -12.01
C GLU A 546 18.45 12.12 -11.68
N VAL A 547 18.33 13.33 -11.11
CA VAL A 547 19.43 14.05 -10.46
C VAL A 547 18.96 14.47 -9.07
N GLY A 548 19.87 14.45 -8.09
CA GLY A 548 19.51 14.82 -6.73
C GLY A 548 20.67 15.42 -5.94
N PHE A 549 20.27 16.02 -4.83
CA PHE A 549 21.13 16.63 -3.82
C PHE A 549 20.74 16.07 -2.45
N LYS A 550 21.71 15.72 -1.64
CA LYS A 550 21.51 15.25 -0.27
C LYS A 550 22.48 15.95 0.67
N SER A 551 22.00 16.30 1.85
CA SER A 551 22.84 17.01 2.80
C SER A 551 22.39 16.84 4.24
N GLN A 552 23.37 16.97 5.17
CA GLN A 552 23.18 17.06 6.60
C GLN A 552 24.05 18.19 7.13
N LEU A 553 23.48 19.35 7.35
CA LEU A 553 24.13 20.64 7.54
C LEU A 553 23.90 21.18 8.95
N LEU A 554 24.59 22.29 9.29
CA LEU A 554 24.42 23.03 10.55
C LEU A 554 24.65 22.15 11.79
N ASP A 555 25.79 21.47 11.85
CA ASP A 555 26.11 20.53 12.94
C ASP A 555 24.98 19.50 13.14
N ASN A 556 24.56 18.86 12.05
CA ASN A 556 23.48 17.87 12.00
C ASN A 556 22.08 18.40 12.40
N ARG A 557 21.85 19.72 12.39
CA ARG A 557 20.53 20.29 12.73
C ARG A 557 19.61 20.47 11.53
N LEU A 558 20.12 20.43 10.31
CA LEU A 558 19.35 20.55 9.07
C LEU A 558 19.70 19.42 8.11
N ARG A 559 18.71 18.61 7.76
CA ARG A 559 18.77 17.67 6.63
C ARG A 559 17.91 18.21 5.50
N PHE A 560 18.51 18.32 4.32
CA PHE A 560 17.82 18.76 3.12
C PHE A 560 18.16 17.82 1.96
N ASN A 561 17.14 17.18 1.41
CA ASN A 561 17.24 16.30 0.25
C ASN A 561 16.29 16.79 -0.84
N ALA A 562 16.76 16.83 -2.08
CA ALA A 562 15.93 17.20 -3.23
C ALA A 562 16.30 16.38 -4.46
N SER A 563 15.32 16.09 -5.31
CA SER A 563 15.55 15.42 -6.59
C SER A 563 14.63 15.95 -7.66
N ALA A 564 15.09 15.84 -8.92
CA ALA A 564 14.28 16.05 -10.10
C ALA A 564 14.40 14.83 -11.01
N PHE A 565 13.30 14.46 -11.64
CA PHE A 565 13.23 13.23 -12.42
C PHE A 565 12.41 13.39 -13.69
N TYR A 566 12.71 12.51 -14.64
CA TYR A 566 11.89 12.22 -15.82
C TYR A 566 11.82 10.72 -16.01
N TRP A 567 10.64 10.18 -16.33
CA TRP A 567 10.51 8.79 -16.76
C TRP A 567 9.59 8.64 -17.96
N ARG A 568 9.83 7.56 -18.71
CA ARG A 568 8.97 7.06 -19.78
C ARG A 568 8.68 5.59 -19.57
N VAL A 569 7.40 5.25 -19.61
CA VAL A 569 6.92 3.85 -19.70
C VAL A 569 6.48 3.60 -21.14
N ASN A 570 6.94 2.49 -21.72
CA ASN A 570 6.44 1.95 -22.98
C ASN A 570 5.54 0.75 -22.67
N ASP A 571 4.51 0.56 -23.50
CA ASP A 571 3.52 -0.51 -23.37
C ASP A 571 2.85 -0.49 -21.98
N ILE A 572 2.47 0.70 -21.49
CA ILE A 572 1.90 0.86 -20.16
C ILE A 572 0.62 0.03 -20.00
N GLN A 573 0.54 -0.75 -18.92
CA GLN A 573 -0.65 -1.55 -18.59
C GLN A 573 -1.70 -0.66 -17.95
N LEU A 574 -2.86 -0.55 -18.59
CA LEU A 574 -4.01 0.23 -18.14
C LEU A 574 -5.24 -0.66 -18.07
N ASN A 575 -6.16 -0.31 -17.17
CA ASN A 575 -7.47 -0.91 -17.06
C ASN A 575 -8.53 0.14 -17.42
N GLY A 576 -9.40 -0.21 -18.36
CA GLY A 576 -10.55 0.59 -18.74
C GLY A 576 -11.82 -0.25 -18.69
N ASN A 577 -12.91 0.26 -19.25
CA ASN A 577 -14.16 -0.48 -19.35
C ASN A 577 -14.47 -0.87 -20.79
N ASP A 578 -14.99 -2.08 -20.97
CA ASP A 578 -15.59 -2.51 -22.23
C ASP A 578 -17.04 -1.97 -22.38
N SER A 579 -17.71 -2.38 -23.44
CA SER A 579 -19.10 -1.99 -23.72
C SER A 579 -20.12 -2.36 -22.67
N ASP A 580 -19.82 -3.37 -21.88
CA ASP A 580 -20.71 -3.88 -20.83
C ASP A 580 -20.34 -3.30 -19.44
N GLY A 581 -19.36 -2.37 -19.40
CA GLY A 581 -18.83 -1.79 -18.17
C GLY A 581 -17.91 -2.72 -17.39
N ASN A 582 -17.43 -3.81 -18.01
CA ASN A 582 -16.48 -4.70 -17.37
C ASN A 582 -15.07 -4.13 -17.52
N GLY A 583 -14.28 -4.25 -16.45
CA GLY A 583 -12.87 -3.87 -16.51
C GLY A 583 -12.11 -4.76 -17.51
N VAL A 584 -11.41 -4.13 -18.45
CA VAL A 584 -10.53 -4.78 -19.44
C VAL A 584 -9.12 -4.25 -19.31
N LEU A 585 -8.17 -5.18 -19.35
CA LEU A 585 -6.75 -4.87 -19.30
C LEU A 585 -6.20 -4.76 -20.72
N PHE A 586 -5.36 -3.74 -20.96
CA PHE A 586 -4.69 -3.50 -22.24
C PHE A 586 -3.37 -2.76 -22.05
N ASN A 587 -2.52 -2.75 -23.10
CA ASN A 587 -1.35 -1.89 -23.15
C ASN A 587 -1.65 -0.64 -23.97
N ALA A 588 -1.38 0.55 -23.44
CA ALA A 588 -1.26 1.78 -24.21
C ALA A 588 0.20 2.00 -24.63
N ASP A 589 0.42 2.75 -25.71
CA ASP A 589 1.76 2.92 -26.33
C ASP A 589 2.77 3.47 -25.32
N LYS A 590 2.48 4.61 -24.68
CA LYS A 590 3.43 5.28 -23.76
C LYS A 590 2.73 6.08 -22.67
N ALA A 591 3.48 6.31 -21.58
CA ALA A 591 3.23 7.40 -20.65
C ALA A 591 4.55 8.06 -20.27
N ASP A 592 4.52 9.37 -20.11
CA ASP A 592 5.66 10.16 -19.62
C ASP A 592 5.30 10.83 -18.30
N ALA A 593 6.30 11.04 -17.44
CA ALA A 593 6.20 11.97 -16.33
C ALA A 593 7.52 12.69 -16.07
N TYR A 594 7.39 13.87 -15.47
CA TYR A 594 8.48 14.61 -14.87
C TYR A 594 8.03 15.30 -13.60
N GLY A 595 8.96 15.56 -12.72
CA GLY A 595 8.65 16.18 -11.45
C GLY A 595 9.88 16.51 -10.62
N ALA A 596 9.60 17.03 -9.43
CA ALA A 596 10.61 17.33 -8.41
C ALA A 596 10.07 16.99 -7.03
N GLU A 597 10.97 16.63 -6.14
CA GLU A 597 10.70 16.24 -4.77
C GLU A 597 11.69 16.96 -3.85
N ALA A 598 11.24 17.32 -2.65
CA ALA A 598 12.11 17.87 -1.61
C ALA A 598 11.64 17.41 -0.23
N GLU A 599 12.59 17.17 0.66
CA GLU A 599 12.39 16.82 2.06
C GLU A 599 13.34 17.62 2.92
N ILE A 600 12.81 18.20 4.00
CA ILE A 600 13.54 19.01 4.97
C ILE A 600 13.22 18.48 6.36
N GLU A 601 14.25 18.19 7.15
CA GLU A 601 14.14 17.99 8.60
C GLU A 601 15.02 19.04 9.27
N PHE A 602 14.48 19.75 10.25
CA PHE A 602 15.15 20.89 10.85
C PHE A 602 14.90 20.99 12.36
N LEU A 603 15.98 21.16 13.11
CA LEU A 603 15.99 21.47 14.54
C LEU A 603 16.42 22.93 14.74
N PRO A 604 15.51 23.94 14.57
CA PRO A 604 15.90 25.36 14.65
C PRO A 604 16.39 25.76 16.03
N ILE A 605 15.84 25.17 17.05
CA ILE A 605 16.23 25.29 18.45
C ILE A 605 16.13 23.92 19.11
N ASP A 606 16.72 23.78 20.29
CA ASP A 606 16.58 22.56 21.08
C ASP A 606 15.10 22.27 21.37
N ASN A 607 14.74 20.99 21.34
CA ASN A 607 13.38 20.51 21.59
C ASN A 607 12.31 20.89 20.55
N LEU A 608 12.64 21.58 19.45
CA LEU A 608 11.72 21.82 18.33
C LEU A 608 12.20 21.08 17.09
N SER A 609 11.41 20.11 16.63
CA SER A 609 11.63 19.41 15.36
C SER A 609 10.57 19.81 14.34
N LEU A 610 11.01 20.12 13.13
CA LEU A 610 10.19 20.46 11.99
C LEU A 610 10.50 19.49 10.87
N SER A 611 9.48 19.01 10.17
CA SER A 611 9.61 18.22 8.95
C SER A 611 8.70 18.79 7.88
N LEU A 612 9.23 18.98 6.69
CA LEU A 612 8.50 19.46 5.53
C LEU A 612 8.88 18.59 4.32
N GLY A 613 7.90 18.05 3.64
CA GLY A 613 8.10 17.31 2.41
C GLY A 613 7.13 17.78 1.33
N GLY A 614 7.56 17.72 0.08
CA GLY A 614 6.69 18.09 -1.02
C GLY A 614 7.12 17.48 -2.35
N SER A 615 6.17 17.34 -3.25
CA SER A 615 6.42 16.92 -4.62
C SER A 615 5.56 17.68 -5.62
N LEU A 616 6.13 17.88 -6.81
CA LEU A 616 5.45 18.36 -8.01
C LEU A 616 5.51 17.26 -9.06
N LEU A 617 4.39 16.98 -9.72
CA LEU A 617 4.28 15.88 -10.67
C LEU A 617 3.44 16.29 -11.89
N HIS A 618 3.96 15.96 -13.05
CA HIS A 618 3.22 16.00 -14.30
C HIS A 618 3.29 14.65 -14.98
N THR A 619 2.14 14.03 -15.25
CA THR A 619 2.03 12.76 -15.99
C THR A 619 1.21 12.95 -17.25
N LYS A 620 1.48 12.17 -18.30
CA LYS A 620 0.78 12.24 -19.57
C LYS A 620 0.75 10.89 -20.28
N ILE A 621 -0.45 10.39 -20.57
CA ILE A 621 -0.67 9.23 -21.46
C ILE A 621 -0.45 9.70 -22.91
N LYS A 622 0.20 8.88 -23.72
CA LYS A 622 0.48 9.14 -25.13
C LYS A 622 0.06 7.93 -25.98
N ASP A 623 -1.20 7.88 -26.35
CA ASP A 623 -1.74 6.94 -27.33
C ASP A 623 -3.04 7.47 -27.92
N SER A 624 -2.96 8.04 -29.12
CA SER A 624 -4.10 8.60 -29.82
C SER A 624 -5.09 7.56 -30.37
N ARG A 625 -4.77 6.27 -30.29
CA ARG A 625 -5.62 5.17 -30.78
C ARG A 625 -6.56 4.64 -29.71
N VAL A 626 -6.24 4.87 -28.44
CA VAL A 626 -6.99 4.30 -27.32
C VAL A 626 -8.08 5.26 -26.83
N TYR A 627 -9.26 4.68 -26.66
CA TYR A 627 -10.45 5.34 -26.14
C TYR A 627 -11.03 4.47 -25.04
N ALA A 628 -11.36 5.06 -23.90
CA ALA A 628 -12.04 4.40 -22.79
C ALA A 628 -13.55 4.64 -22.90
N GLN A 629 -14.35 3.62 -22.62
CA GLN A 629 -15.80 3.80 -22.53
C GLN A 629 -16.13 4.73 -21.35
N VAL A 630 -17.02 5.69 -21.59
CA VAL A 630 -17.35 6.69 -20.57
C VAL A 630 -18.55 6.24 -19.74
N CYS A 631 -18.46 6.40 -18.43
CA CYS A 631 -19.54 6.25 -17.44
C CYS A 631 -20.38 5.02 -17.67
N ALA A 632 -19.68 3.92 -17.86
CA ALA A 632 -20.19 2.74 -18.49
C ALA A 632 -21.27 2.00 -17.70
N LEU A 633 -22.45 2.02 -18.21
CA LEU A 633 -23.39 0.90 -18.28
C LEU A 633 -24.35 1.21 -19.42
N ASN A 634 -23.96 0.86 -20.67
CA ASN A 634 -24.83 1.04 -21.86
C ASN A 634 -25.44 2.44 -21.98
N GLY A 635 -24.69 3.49 -21.62
CA GLY A 635 -25.18 4.87 -21.65
C GLY A 635 -26.16 5.24 -20.52
N VAL A 636 -26.34 4.39 -19.54
CA VAL A 636 -27.29 4.62 -18.43
C VAL A 636 -26.72 5.56 -17.38
N VAL A 637 -25.41 5.54 -17.13
CA VAL A 637 -24.78 6.48 -16.22
C VAL A 637 -24.28 7.69 -16.99
N VAL A 638 -24.64 8.86 -16.51
CA VAL A 638 -24.41 10.10 -17.21
C VAL A 638 -23.44 10.94 -16.41
N CYS A 639 -22.16 10.84 -16.74
CA CYS A 639 -21.15 11.80 -16.30
C CYS A 639 -20.92 12.89 -17.35
N THR A 640 -20.21 13.95 -16.97
CA THR A 640 -19.87 15.07 -17.83
C THR A 640 -18.42 14.95 -18.29
N VAL A 641 -18.23 14.34 -19.46
CA VAL A 641 -16.91 14.13 -20.06
C VAL A 641 -16.37 15.43 -20.63
N GLU A 642 -15.09 15.73 -20.37
CA GLU A 642 -14.40 16.92 -20.84
C GLU A 642 -13.45 16.62 -22.01
N ASP A 643 -13.10 15.35 -22.24
CA ASP A 643 -12.24 14.93 -23.34
C ASP A 643 -13.01 14.75 -24.66
N PRO A 644 -12.32 14.79 -25.81
CA PRO A 644 -12.93 14.46 -27.09
C PRO A 644 -13.54 13.06 -27.09
N THR A 645 -14.78 12.94 -27.57
CA THR A 645 -15.51 11.67 -27.60
C THR A 645 -15.78 11.19 -29.01
N ILE A 646 -15.90 9.87 -29.15
CA ILE A 646 -16.40 9.19 -30.35
C ILE A 646 -17.56 8.29 -29.95
N THR A 647 -18.47 8.04 -30.89
CA THR A 647 -19.55 7.08 -30.71
C THR A 647 -19.29 5.85 -31.59
N ARG A 648 -19.32 4.68 -31.01
CA ARG A 648 -19.21 3.39 -31.72
C ARG A 648 -20.42 2.52 -31.39
N PRO A 649 -20.93 1.75 -32.36
CA PRO A 649 -21.97 0.77 -32.05
C PRO A 649 -21.36 -0.39 -31.27
N VAL A 650 -21.94 -0.68 -30.13
CA VAL A 650 -21.59 -1.84 -29.30
C VAL A 650 -22.87 -2.63 -29.10
N PHE A 651 -22.85 -3.91 -29.50
CA PHE A 651 -24.07 -4.75 -29.57
C PHE A 651 -25.27 -4.07 -30.24
N GLY A 652 -25.01 -3.23 -31.24
CA GLY A 652 -26.03 -2.48 -31.97
C GLY A 652 -26.51 -1.18 -31.30
N ALA A 653 -26.04 -0.85 -30.10
CA ALA A 653 -26.36 0.38 -29.40
C ALA A 653 -25.24 1.43 -29.55
N PRO A 654 -25.54 2.72 -29.76
CA PRO A 654 -24.54 3.76 -29.81
C PRO A 654 -23.91 3.95 -28.42
N THR A 655 -22.61 3.68 -28.32
CA THR A 655 -21.83 3.78 -27.08
C THR A 655 -20.77 4.87 -27.21
N VAL A 656 -20.62 5.70 -26.18
CA VAL A 656 -19.69 6.82 -26.16
C VAL A 656 -18.35 6.39 -25.55
N PHE A 657 -17.27 6.80 -26.20
CA PHE A 657 -15.89 6.57 -25.75
C PHE A 657 -15.14 7.89 -25.72
N ALA A 658 -14.33 8.13 -24.71
CA ALA A 658 -13.47 9.29 -24.58
C ALA A 658 -12.03 8.98 -24.96
N SER A 659 -11.36 9.90 -25.63
CA SER A 659 -9.92 9.84 -25.86
C SER A 659 -9.19 9.94 -24.52
N ILE A 660 -8.19 9.09 -24.32
CA ILE A 660 -7.30 9.16 -23.16
C ILE A 660 -5.96 9.84 -23.48
N ASP A 661 -5.71 10.15 -24.75
CA ASP A 661 -4.47 10.77 -25.18
C ASP A 661 -4.28 12.16 -24.57
N GLY A 662 -3.13 12.38 -23.98
CA GLY A 662 -2.82 13.65 -23.31
C GLY A 662 -3.29 13.76 -21.86
N ASN A 663 -4.05 12.79 -21.35
CA ASN A 663 -4.57 12.81 -19.99
C ASN A 663 -3.51 12.44 -18.94
N PRO A 664 -3.67 12.96 -17.72
CA PRO A 664 -2.85 12.50 -16.60
C PRO A 664 -3.14 11.03 -16.26
N LEU A 665 -2.18 10.35 -15.67
CA LEU A 665 -2.42 9.02 -15.07
C LEU A 665 -3.42 9.13 -13.92
N PRO A 666 -4.30 8.14 -13.74
CA PRO A 666 -5.17 8.07 -12.57
C PRO A 666 -4.38 7.99 -11.26
N ASN A 667 -4.94 8.57 -10.19
CA ASN A 667 -4.33 8.56 -8.86
C ASN A 667 -2.93 9.19 -8.79
N ALA A 668 -2.65 10.15 -9.68
CA ALA A 668 -1.41 10.88 -9.79
C ALA A 668 -1.61 12.36 -9.41
N PRO A 669 -1.57 12.72 -8.10
CA PRO A 669 -1.74 14.10 -7.68
C PRO A 669 -0.67 15.00 -8.28
N LYS A 670 -1.08 16.17 -8.80
CA LYS A 670 -0.16 17.15 -9.43
C LYS A 670 0.86 17.69 -8.44
N TRP A 671 0.53 17.74 -7.17
CA TRP A 671 1.41 18.10 -6.08
C TRP A 671 0.91 17.48 -4.78
N ASN A 672 1.83 17.23 -3.87
CA ASN A 672 1.52 17.02 -2.46
C ASN A 672 2.48 17.83 -1.59
N LEU A 673 2.02 18.13 -0.40
CA LEU A 673 2.79 18.81 0.64
C LEU A 673 2.46 18.13 1.97
N ASN A 674 3.48 17.79 2.73
CA ASN A 674 3.34 17.33 4.11
C ASN A 674 4.17 18.18 5.03
N PHE A 675 3.66 18.38 6.25
CA PHE A 675 4.32 19.14 7.30
C PHE A 675 4.11 18.43 8.62
N ALA A 676 5.15 18.32 9.42
CA ALA A 676 5.05 17.89 10.80
C ALA A 676 5.92 18.76 11.70
N ALA A 677 5.45 18.96 12.92
CA ALA A 677 6.18 19.71 13.95
C ALA A 677 5.96 19.08 15.32
N ARG A 678 7.01 19.04 16.14
CA ARG A 678 6.93 18.67 17.55
C ARG A 678 7.77 19.64 18.40
N TYR A 679 7.16 20.16 19.45
CA TYR A 679 7.85 21.01 20.41
C TYR A 679 7.71 20.40 21.81
N ASP A 680 8.83 20.04 22.41
CA ASP A 680 8.93 19.52 23.78
C ASP A 680 9.33 20.66 24.71
N ILE A 681 8.48 21.00 25.66
CA ILE A 681 8.65 22.07 26.63
C ILE A 681 9.09 21.43 27.96
N PRO A 682 10.35 21.56 28.37
CA PRO A 682 10.85 20.95 29.59
C PRO A 682 10.10 21.47 30.85
N VAL A 683 9.77 20.58 31.76
CA VAL A 683 9.11 20.90 33.04
C VAL A 683 10.04 20.49 34.19
N GLY A 684 11.01 21.35 34.48
CA GLY A 684 12.02 21.05 35.47
C GLY A 684 12.81 19.76 35.12
N ASN A 685 13.05 18.92 36.13
CA ASN A 685 13.71 17.65 35.97
C ASN A 685 12.73 16.46 35.81
N SER A 686 11.44 16.72 35.72
CA SER A 686 10.42 15.67 35.77
C SER A 686 9.98 15.13 34.40
N GLY A 687 10.39 15.81 33.31
CA GLY A 687 10.01 15.48 31.96
C GLY A 687 9.66 16.69 31.12
N SER A 688 8.85 16.50 30.09
CA SER A 688 8.42 17.58 29.20
C SER A 688 6.92 17.51 28.93
N PHE A 689 6.28 18.67 28.79
CA PHE A 689 5.05 18.78 28.04
C PHE A 689 5.35 18.92 26.56
N PHE A 690 4.55 18.30 25.68
CA PHE A 690 4.78 18.44 24.25
C PHE A 690 3.50 18.75 23.48
N ILE A 691 3.68 19.38 22.33
CA ILE A 691 2.69 19.58 21.28
C ILE A 691 3.28 19.04 19.98
N ALA A 692 2.56 18.15 19.31
CA ALA A 692 2.94 17.65 18.00
C ALA A 692 1.76 17.76 17.02
N THR A 693 2.06 18.06 15.76
CA THR A 693 1.07 18.17 14.70
C THR A 693 1.62 17.62 13.41
N ASP A 694 0.74 17.07 12.56
CA ASP A 694 1.08 16.59 11.21
C ASP A 694 -0.04 16.97 10.24
N TRP A 695 0.33 17.41 9.05
CA TRP A 695 -0.58 17.87 8.02
C TRP A 695 -0.19 17.35 6.66
N ASN A 696 -1.20 17.05 5.85
CA ASN A 696 -1.05 16.59 4.47
C ASN A 696 -2.03 17.37 3.58
N ALA A 697 -1.51 17.89 2.47
CA ALA A 697 -2.30 18.56 1.45
C ALA A 697 -1.99 17.99 0.07
N GLN A 698 -3.01 17.79 -0.76
CA GLN A 698 -2.88 17.25 -2.10
C GLN A 698 -3.65 18.09 -3.11
N GLY A 699 -3.07 18.30 -4.27
CA GLY A 699 -3.69 18.99 -5.39
C GLY A 699 -4.61 18.10 -6.23
N TYR A 700 -4.94 18.60 -7.42
CA TYR A 700 -5.79 17.90 -8.36
C TYR A 700 -5.31 16.46 -8.63
N THR A 701 -6.24 15.51 -8.50
CA THR A 701 -6.02 14.08 -8.73
C THR A 701 -7.19 13.54 -9.54
N ASN A 702 -6.95 13.05 -10.75
CA ASN A 702 -7.96 12.35 -11.54
C ASN A 702 -8.04 10.89 -11.14
N PHE A 703 -9.24 10.30 -11.06
CA PHE A 703 -9.41 8.91 -10.63
C PHE A 703 -9.62 7.92 -11.78
N VAL A 704 -9.95 8.40 -12.97
CA VAL A 704 -10.25 7.58 -14.16
C VAL A 704 -9.35 7.96 -15.33
N LEU A 705 -9.38 7.21 -16.43
CA LEU A 705 -8.51 7.45 -17.58
C LEU A 705 -8.87 8.70 -18.40
N TYR A 706 -10.12 9.16 -18.32
CA TYR A 706 -10.61 10.35 -19.00
C TYR A 706 -11.01 11.44 -18.01
N LYS A 707 -11.10 12.69 -18.45
CA LYS A 707 -11.46 13.81 -17.58
C LYS A 707 -12.97 14.01 -17.55
N THR A 708 -13.48 14.22 -16.34
CA THR A 708 -14.90 14.52 -16.09
C THR A 708 -15.03 15.61 -15.05
N LYS A 709 -16.22 16.17 -14.91
CA LYS A 709 -16.56 17.10 -13.82
C LYS A 709 -16.82 16.39 -12.49
N GLU A 710 -16.89 15.06 -12.46
CA GLU A 710 -17.26 14.28 -11.28
C GLU A 710 -16.10 13.53 -10.66
N PHE A 711 -15.21 12.90 -11.47
CA PHE A 711 -14.30 11.85 -11.02
C PHE A 711 -12.87 12.34 -10.73
N TYR A 712 -12.77 13.43 -9.98
CA TYR A 712 -11.48 13.94 -9.51
C TYR A 712 -11.59 14.47 -8.09
N SER A 713 -10.48 14.59 -7.40
CA SER A 713 -10.37 15.37 -6.17
C SER A 713 -9.50 16.61 -6.38
N LYS A 714 -9.73 17.63 -5.57
CA LYS A 714 -8.92 18.84 -5.49
C LYS A 714 -8.82 19.27 -4.03
N ASN A 715 -7.65 19.81 -3.66
CA ASN A 715 -7.47 20.43 -2.35
C ASN A 715 -7.79 19.49 -1.19
N ASN A 716 -7.42 18.20 -1.30
CA ASN A 716 -7.50 17.29 -0.18
C ASN A 716 -6.56 17.80 0.92
N PHE A 717 -7.10 17.90 2.12
CA PHE A 717 -6.40 18.43 3.28
C PHE A 717 -6.75 17.58 4.50
N GLU A 718 -5.76 17.19 5.27
CA GLU A 718 -5.98 16.39 6.46
C GLU A 718 -4.84 16.60 7.44
N GLY A 719 -5.14 16.66 8.74
CA GLY A 719 -4.11 16.80 9.74
C GLY A 719 -4.50 16.26 11.10
N GLY A 720 -3.50 16.14 11.95
CA GLY A 720 -3.59 15.64 13.30
C GLY A 720 -2.93 16.57 14.31
N LEU A 721 -3.35 16.43 15.56
CA LEU A 721 -2.78 17.10 16.72
C LEU A 721 -2.59 16.08 17.83
N LYS A 722 -1.46 16.15 18.52
CA LYS A 722 -1.14 15.34 19.70
C LYS A 722 -0.56 16.24 20.78
N ILE A 723 -1.10 16.17 21.99
CA ILE A 723 -0.66 16.98 23.14
C ILE A 723 -0.47 16.05 24.31
N GLY A 724 0.67 16.13 24.99
CA GLY A 724 0.94 15.19 26.07
C GLY A 724 2.14 15.55 26.93
N ILE A 725 2.53 14.57 27.72
CA ILE A 725 3.67 14.62 28.61
C ILE A 725 4.59 13.43 28.38
N THR A 726 5.88 13.64 28.54
CA THR A 726 6.90 12.60 28.52
C THR A 726 7.66 12.55 29.84
N GLY A 727 8.14 11.37 30.24
CA GLY A 727 9.07 11.23 31.36
C GLY A 727 10.41 11.93 31.09
N ALA A 728 11.19 12.18 32.15
CA ALA A 728 12.47 12.86 32.08
C ALA A 728 13.49 12.17 31.17
N ASP A 729 13.48 10.84 31.16
CA ASP A 729 14.33 9.99 30.33
C ASP A 729 13.69 9.64 28.97
N LYS A 730 12.53 10.24 28.65
CA LYS A 730 11.71 9.93 27.47
C LYS A 730 11.37 8.44 27.31
N SER A 731 11.38 7.68 28.41
CA SER A 731 11.03 6.25 28.41
C SER A 731 9.53 6.02 28.28
N TRP A 732 8.69 7.01 28.60
CA TRP A 732 7.25 6.92 28.44
C TRP A 732 6.64 8.25 27.98
N GLU A 733 5.48 8.14 27.32
CA GLU A 733 4.69 9.26 26.83
C GLU A 733 3.21 8.97 27.09
N PHE A 734 2.46 9.97 27.60
CA PHE A 734 1.01 9.96 27.67
C PHE A 734 0.45 11.18 26.93
N ALA A 735 -0.52 10.97 26.04
CA ALA A 735 -1.05 12.05 25.20
C ALA A 735 -2.53 11.90 24.89
N ALA A 736 -3.18 13.03 24.63
CA ALA A 736 -4.43 13.13 23.89
C ALA A 736 -4.11 13.40 22.42
N PHE A 737 -4.88 12.81 21.50
CA PHE A 737 -4.70 13.02 20.06
C PHE A 737 -6.01 13.27 19.34
N ALA A 738 -5.91 13.92 18.19
CA ALA A 738 -6.97 14.04 17.20
C ALA A 738 -6.42 13.71 15.81
N ARG A 739 -7.13 12.90 15.03
CA ARG A 739 -6.87 12.60 13.61
C ARG A 739 -7.96 13.19 12.76
N ASN A 740 -7.61 13.65 11.56
CA ASN A 740 -8.53 14.43 10.71
C ASN A 740 -9.24 15.52 11.53
N ILE A 741 -8.45 16.34 12.23
CA ILE A 741 -8.94 17.28 13.26
C ILE A 741 -9.96 18.28 12.72
N THR A 742 -9.83 18.68 11.46
CA THR A 742 -10.76 19.56 10.74
C THR A 742 -12.02 18.84 10.25
N ASN A 743 -12.06 17.51 10.38
CA ASN A 743 -13.13 16.64 9.90
C ASN A 743 -13.40 16.77 8.38
N GLU A 744 -12.34 16.94 7.61
CA GLU A 744 -12.43 17.01 6.16
C GLU A 744 -13.01 15.72 5.56
N LYS A 745 -13.84 15.90 4.55
CA LYS A 745 -14.41 14.82 3.76
C LYS A 745 -13.73 14.80 2.38
N ASN A 746 -12.62 14.11 2.30
CA ASN A 746 -11.81 14.02 1.09
C ASN A 746 -12.26 12.85 0.22
N LEU A 747 -12.48 13.12 -1.08
CA LEU A 747 -12.73 12.07 -2.05
C LEU A 747 -11.44 11.29 -2.29
N LYS A 748 -11.50 9.97 -2.07
CA LYS A 748 -10.34 9.05 -2.18
C LYS A 748 -10.41 8.14 -3.41
N GLY A 749 -11.59 7.96 -3.97
CA GLY A 749 -11.80 7.13 -5.16
C GLY A 749 -13.25 7.12 -5.59
N VAL A 750 -13.49 6.52 -6.75
CA VAL A 750 -14.81 6.42 -7.36
C VAL A 750 -15.01 5.06 -8.01
N ILE A 751 -16.26 4.64 -8.14
CA ILE A 751 -16.68 3.69 -9.17
C ILE A 751 -17.51 4.47 -10.19
N GLU A 752 -16.95 4.65 -11.37
CA GLU A 752 -17.53 5.46 -12.44
C GLU A 752 -18.88 4.91 -12.93
N ASN A 753 -19.00 3.57 -12.99
CA ASN A 753 -20.19 2.87 -13.48
C ASN A 753 -21.46 3.20 -12.70
N TYR A 754 -21.32 3.63 -11.46
CA TYR A 754 -22.44 3.89 -10.55
C TYR A 754 -22.45 5.30 -9.98
N MET A 755 -21.57 6.19 -10.41
CA MET A 755 -21.39 7.52 -9.81
C MET A 755 -21.21 7.46 -8.31
N ALA A 756 -20.54 6.42 -7.85
CA ALA A 756 -20.34 6.17 -6.43
C ALA A 756 -18.96 6.65 -5.97
N ALA A 757 -18.91 7.21 -4.78
CA ALA A 757 -17.72 7.80 -4.18
C ALA A 757 -17.23 7.02 -2.96
N VAL A 758 -15.93 7.07 -2.71
CA VAL A 758 -15.28 6.62 -1.48
C VAL A 758 -14.59 7.78 -0.81
N TYR A 759 -14.82 7.97 0.48
CA TYR A 759 -14.25 9.05 1.28
C TYR A 759 -13.24 8.53 2.29
N ASN A 760 -12.40 9.46 2.80
CA ASN A 760 -11.51 9.19 3.92
C ASN A 760 -12.30 8.95 5.23
N GLU A 761 -11.61 8.42 6.23
CA GLU A 761 -12.17 8.21 7.57
C GLU A 761 -12.60 9.53 8.25
N PRO A 762 -13.61 9.49 9.14
CA PRO A 762 -14.01 10.65 9.91
C PRO A 762 -12.95 11.03 10.95
N ARG A 763 -13.17 12.17 11.61
CA ARG A 763 -12.33 12.61 12.71
C ARG A 763 -12.37 11.62 13.88
N ILE A 764 -11.18 11.31 14.42
CA ILE A 764 -10.98 10.43 15.57
C ILE A 764 -10.28 11.21 16.68
N PHE A 765 -10.83 11.16 17.88
CA PHE A 765 -10.19 11.65 19.12
C PHE A 765 -9.82 10.47 20.00
N GLY A 766 -8.77 10.61 20.78
CA GLY A 766 -8.39 9.56 21.71
C GLY A 766 -7.27 9.96 22.66
N VAL A 767 -6.87 8.98 23.45
CA VAL A 767 -5.71 9.06 24.32
C VAL A 767 -4.74 7.94 23.98
N SER A 768 -3.47 8.16 24.22
CA SER A 768 -2.42 7.15 23.98
C SER A 768 -1.40 7.14 25.09
N PHE A 769 -0.90 5.96 25.38
CA PHE A 769 0.24 5.74 26.25
C PHE A 769 1.28 4.93 25.49
N SER A 770 2.53 5.33 25.55
CA SER A 770 3.63 4.54 25.01
C SER A 770 4.80 4.48 25.98
N GLY A 771 5.51 3.36 25.98
CA GLY A 771 6.65 3.12 26.85
C GLY A 771 7.76 2.33 26.13
N LYS A 772 9.00 2.52 26.60
CA LYS A 772 10.21 1.80 26.13
C LYS A 772 11.00 1.30 27.32
N ILE A 773 11.57 0.10 27.20
CA ILE A 773 12.58 -0.47 28.07
C ILE A 773 13.84 -0.63 27.22
N ARG A 774 14.94 -0.07 27.69
CA ARG A 774 16.25 -0.14 27.04
C ARG A 774 17.22 -0.89 27.95
#